data_666dd1acaa46aa0cb10644c97bed648b
#
_entry.id   666dd1acaa46aa0cb10644c97bed648b
#
_cell.length_a   1.000
_cell.length_b   1.000
_cell.length_c   1.000
_cell.angle_alpha   90.00
_cell.angle_beta   90.00
_cell.angle_gamma   90.00
#
_symmetry.space_group_name_H-M   'P 1'
#
loop_
_entity.id
_entity.type
_entity.pdbx_description
1 polymer ?
#
loop_
_entity_poly.entity_id
_entity_poly.type
_entity_poly.pdbx_seq_one_letter_code
_entity_poly.pdbx_strand_id
1 'polypeptide(L)'
;MRRVIGVAAAVLIVTVSCVSGNVAAGVARDAAASSAEPGPVPAYLKPVPMDDPAASPSRGLTIDIPINGTIYPPEIIPPQFAWRDENPSATVWQVEVVFGEKARPIKVWSTGEKMQIGPVDDALVGYVPPTLTPEQAAAHTWRPDAKMWEEIKKHSVNQPATVIVSGYANQKDREPVSRSKATITTSKDPVGAPIFYRDVPLIPPPPETEERGVIKPLPDSALPKIKWQLRYINQLQSKVMMTNLPTCGNCHSFSRDGKTMGIDVDGPANDKGLYALLPVKKVSTISSEYLIHWSAFSEEHAQKRFGFMSQISPDGKYVVNSIDVPHANGTRVIDRLYNGFYSNYGFGQVFYPTRGVLAWYSKDSGKLQTLPGADDPNFVQTSAFWSPDGKYLVFSRATARDPYPRGYERSMYANDPKETQIQYDLYRIPFNDGKGGTPERIVGASENGMSNNFPKVSPDGKWIIFVQCKNGLLMRPDSKLYIVPFEGGVARPLESNLAVMNSWHTFNPNGHWLAFSSKTPSLYTHLYLTHIDDQGHASPPIVVENATASNRAVNIPEFVNLGSEVMDHIDTPAIDFYREFDAAQQLQDQHKYAEAVPAWKVAAAKDPSDARPYNNIGVALAATGKIDEAIENYNKALSMNNDSSQTHNNLGSALAEAGKYDQALVQIQKAIELNSDNGAAHINLGHLLEVTGHREEAIQQLTKGIELAPKNADGHNIYGVILARQGKLNEAIAELQLAADLAPRSAECRYNLGRAFAASGRFGEALPQFEAAASLSGGKEPAILQMLAAMYSEIGKYTQAITTAQQALELAEKQQNQELAAALRGNIALYEHQAQAGPSQTP
;
A
#
# COMPACT_ATOMS: atom_id res chain seq x y z
N MET A 1 17.80 54.68 27.65
CA MET A 1 17.58 53.26 27.37
C MET A 1 16.13 52.84 27.05
N ARG A 2 15.14 53.72 26.94
CA ARG A 2 13.74 53.38 26.59
C ARG A 2 13.30 53.80 25.17
N ARG A 3 14.22 54.08 24.24
CA ARG A 3 13.92 54.62 22.91
C ARG A 3 14.54 53.86 21.71
N VAL A 4 15.02 52.65 21.85
CA VAL A 4 15.63 51.88 20.77
C VAL A 4 14.79 50.66 20.35
N ILE A 5 13.62 50.43 20.92
CA ILE A 5 12.74 49.29 20.64
C ILE A 5 11.54 49.70 19.76
N GLY A 6 11.70 50.63 18.92
CA GLY A 6 10.58 51.10 18.11
C GLY A 6 10.98 51.47 16.69
N VAL A 7 11.46 50.52 15.89
CA VAL A 7 11.51 50.71 14.40
C VAL A 7 11.51 49.34 13.72
N ALA A 8 10.54 49.22 12.82
CA ALA A 8 10.43 48.35 11.66
C ALA A 8 10.33 46.87 11.90
N ALA A 9 9.12 46.42 12.06
CA ALA A 9 8.74 45.07 11.66
C ALA A 9 8.32 45.07 10.18
N ALA A 10 9.27 44.95 9.28
CA ALA A 10 8.99 44.32 8.00
C ALA A 10 9.30 42.84 8.19
N VAL A 11 8.30 42.12 8.61
CA VAL A 11 8.40 40.68 8.84
C VAL A 11 8.17 39.98 7.51
N LEU A 12 9.22 39.36 6.98
CA LEU A 12 9.10 38.39 5.92
C LEU A 12 8.41 37.17 6.53
N ILE A 13 7.15 36.94 6.19
CA ILE A 13 6.39 35.78 6.67
C ILE A 13 6.53 34.69 5.62
N VAL A 14 7.41 33.77 5.88
CA VAL A 14 7.41 32.48 5.20
C VAL A 14 6.51 31.53 6.00
N THR A 15 5.26 31.41 5.61
CA THR A 15 4.38 30.36 6.15
C THR A 15 4.73 29.03 5.53
N VAL A 16 5.65 28.31 6.16
CA VAL A 16 5.91 26.92 5.84
C VAL A 16 5.03 26.08 6.74
N SER A 17 4.03 25.43 6.15
CA SER A 17 3.26 24.41 6.86
C SER A 17 4.19 23.24 7.19
N CYS A 18 4.68 23.17 8.42
CA CYS A 18 5.49 22.05 8.90
C CYS A 18 4.64 20.80 9.04
N VAL A 19 4.68 19.94 8.01
CA VAL A 19 4.29 18.55 8.17
C VAL A 19 5.49 17.80 8.73
N SER A 20 5.38 17.32 9.96
CA SER A 20 6.42 16.57 10.66
C SER A 20 6.74 15.24 9.95
N GLY A 21 7.84 15.21 9.20
CA GLY A 21 8.46 14.00 8.70
C GLY A 21 9.79 13.76 9.41
N ASN A 22 9.91 12.69 10.17
CA ASN A 22 11.17 12.24 10.75
C ASN A 22 12.15 11.85 9.63
N VAL A 23 13.24 12.58 9.52
CA VAL A 23 14.34 12.24 8.61
C VAL A 23 15.44 11.53 9.41
N ALA A 24 15.62 10.24 9.17
CA ALA A 24 16.83 9.53 9.58
C ALA A 24 17.92 9.74 8.52
N ALA A 25 19.09 10.24 8.94
CA ALA A 25 20.25 10.43 8.09
C ALA A 25 20.84 9.07 7.67
N GLY A 26 20.84 8.78 6.37
CA GLY A 26 21.49 7.61 5.79
C GLY A 26 22.98 7.84 5.57
N VAL A 27 23.81 7.03 6.24
CA VAL A 27 25.24 6.87 5.91
C VAL A 27 25.35 5.69 4.95
N ALA A 28 25.84 5.95 3.75
CA ALA A 28 26.18 4.90 2.79
C ALA A 28 27.33 4.05 3.35
N ARG A 29 27.13 2.75 3.46
CA ARG A 29 28.19 1.76 3.63
C ARG A 29 27.99 0.65 2.62
N ASP A 30 29.07 0.33 1.94
CA ASP A 30 29.16 -0.76 0.98
C ASP A 30 28.68 -2.09 1.57
N ALA A 31 27.70 -2.69 0.90
CA ALA A 31 27.22 -4.01 1.23
C ALA A 31 28.07 -5.07 0.51
N ALA A 32 29.02 -5.64 1.24
CA ALA A 32 29.61 -6.90 0.85
C ALA A 32 28.54 -8.00 1.00
N ALA A 33 28.24 -8.70 -0.10
CA ALA A 33 27.31 -9.81 -0.13
C ALA A 33 27.85 -10.96 0.74
N SER A 34 27.21 -11.18 1.88
CA SER A 34 27.38 -12.37 2.70
C SER A 34 26.56 -13.49 2.06
N SER A 35 27.24 -14.50 1.49
CA SER A 35 26.64 -15.76 1.07
C SER A 35 26.25 -16.58 2.31
N ALA A 36 25.06 -16.38 2.83
CA ALA A 36 24.47 -17.30 3.78
C ALA A 36 23.97 -18.52 3.00
N GLU A 37 24.49 -19.73 3.32
CA GLU A 37 23.94 -20.98 2.82
C GLU A 37 22.44 -21.05 3.13
N PRO A 38 21.61 -21.55 2.19
CA PRO A 38 20.18 -21.74 2.45
C PRO A 38 20.04 -22.77 3.59
N GLY A 39 19.44 -22.34 4.69
CA GLY A 39 19.11 -23.23 5.81
C GLY A 39 18.25 -24.42 5.35
N PRO A 40 18.21 -25.52 6.14
CA PRO A 40 17.49 -26.73 5.74
C PRO A 40 16.02 -26.40 5.45
N VAL A 41 15.51 -26.92 4.32
CA VAL A 41 14.10 -26.79 3.91
C VAL A 41 13.21 -27.23 5.09
N PRO A 42 12.33 -26.37 5.58
CA PRO A 42 11.46 -26.68 6.71
C PRO A 42 10.64 -27.96 6.45
N ALA A 43 10.45 -28.79 7.48
CA ALA A 43 9.78 -30.09 7.38
C ALA A 43 8.36 -30.03 6.76
N TYR A 44 7.68 -28.89 6.83
CA TYR A 44 6.36 -28.69 6.22
C TYR A 44 6.39 -28.45 4.68
N LEU A 45 7.57 -28.27 4.09
CA LEU A 45 7.75 -28.22 2.64
C LEU A 45 7.98 -29.61 2.00
N LYS A 46 8.04 -30.67 2.80
CA LYS A 46 8.10 -32.04 2.27
C LYS A 46 6.74 -32.43 1.71
N PRO A 47 6.68 -33.01 0.50
CA PRO A 47 5.43 -33.54 -0.05
C PRO A 47 4.82 -34.54 0.94
N VAL A 48 3.53 -34.40 1.25
CA VAL A 48 2.78 -35.46 1.92
C VAL A 48 2.47 -36.49 0.83
N PRO A 49 2.89 -37.73 0.94
CA PRO A 49 2.45 -38.77 0.02
C PRO A 49 0.91 -38.85 0.08
N MET A 50 0.24 -38.69 -1.03
CA MET A 50 -1.17 -39.04 -1.13
C MET A 50 -1.22 -40.55 -1.32
N ASP A 51 -1.41 -41.29 -0.23
CA ASP A 51 -1.68 -42.72 -0.29
C ASP A 51 -3.02 -42.94 -0.99
N ASP A 52 -2.98 -43.42 -2.24
CA ASP A 52 -4.15 -43.93 -2.97
C ASP A 52 -4.35 -45.41 -2.60
N PRO A 53 -5.40 -45.77 -1.83
CA PRO A 53 -5.65 -47.15 -1.41
C PRO A 53 -6.00 -48.08 -2.56
N ALA A 54 -6.18 -47.57 -3.79
CA ALA A 54 -6.52 -48.38 -4.99
C ALA A 54 -5.34 -48.63 -5.97
N ALA A 55 -4.14 -48.17 -5.63
CA ALA A 55 -2.97 -48.41 -6.48
C ALA A 55 -2.55 -49.86 -6.44
N SER A 56 -2.63 -50.57 -7.54
CA SER A 56 -1.97 -51.86 -7.72
C SER A 56 -0.47 -51.70 -7.49
N PRO A 57 0.23 -52.66 -6.86
CA PRO A 57 1.66 -52.52 -6.56
C PRO A 57 2.43 -52.20 -7.84
N SER A 58 2.91 -50.99 -7.93
CA SER A 58 3.77 -50.51 -9.00
C SER A 58 5.10 -51.25 -8.90
N ARG A 59 5.58 -51.78 -10.01
CA ARG A 59 6.94 -52.36 -10.10
C ARG A 59 7.97 -51.20 -10.20
N GLY A 60 8.00 -50.35 -9.18
CA GLY A 60 8.97 -49.23 -9.13
C GLY A 60 8.68 -48.01 -9.98
N LEU A 61 7.57 -47.96 -10.76
CA LEU A 61 7.19 -46.77 -11.57
C LEU A 61 6.01 -46.01 -10.94
N THR A 62 6.14 -44.73 -10.80
CA THR A 62 5.09 -43.83 -10.31
C THR A 62 4.77 -42.76 -11.37
N ILE A 63 3.49 -42.57 -11.74
CA ILE A 63 3.03 -41.48 -12.60
C ILE A 63 2.70 -40.29 -11.69
N ASP A 64 3.44 -39.20 -11.84
CA ASP A 64 3.26 -37.95 -11.07
C ASP A 64 2.22 -37.04 -11.74
N ILE A 65 2.21 -36.97 -13.08
CA ILE A 65 1.27 -36.19 -13.90
C ILE A 65 0.83 -37.06 -15.10
N PRO A 66 -0.46 -37.25 -15.32
CA PRO A 66 -1.60 -36.82 -14.51
C PRO A 66 -1.70 -37.56 -13.17
N ILE A 67 -2.24 -36.86 -12.16
CA ILE A 67 -2.69 -37.55 -10.94
C ILE A 67 -3.88 -38.43 -11.31
N ASN A 68 -3.99 -39.63 -10.71
CA ASN A 68 -5.08 -40.55 -10.99
C ASN A 68 -6.46 -39.89 -10.77
N GLY A 69 -7.36 -40.00 -11.73
CA GLY A 69 -8.69 -39.37 -11.69
C GLY A 69 -8.74 -37.91 -12.13
N THR A 70 -7.66 -37.34 -12.69
CA THR A 70 -7.64 -35.98 -13.22
C THR A 70 -8.70 -35.79 -14.30
N ILE A 71 -9.46 -34.69 -14.20
CA ILE A 71 -10.45 -34.25 -15.18
C ILE A 71 -9.91 -33.01 -15.89
N TYR A 72 -9.75 -33.08 -17.21
CA TYR A 72 -9.27 -31.99 -18.05
C TYR A 72 -10.41 -31.21 -18.69
N PRO A 73 -10.32 -29.87 -18.80
CA PRO A 73 -11.28 -29.09 -19.58
C PRO A 73 -11.10 -29.36 -21.07
N PRO A 74 -12.18 -29.26 -21.86
CA PRO A 74 -12.14 -29.62 -23.32
C PRO A 74 -11.22 -28.70 -24.14
N GLU A 75 -11.02 -27.45 -23.73
CA GLU A 75 -10.20 -26.49 -24.44
C GLU A 75 -8.73 -26.41 -24.01
N ILE A 76 -8.31 -27.18 -23.00
CA ILE A 76 -6.92 -27.08 -22.49
C ILE A 76 -5.90 -27.54 -23.54
N ILE A 77 -4.78 -26.85 -23.58
CA ILE A 77 -3.60 -27.24 -24.39
C ILE A 77 -3.04 -28.59 -23.94
N PRO A 78 -2.28 -29.30 -24.78
CA PRO A 78 -1.65 -30.56 -24.38
C PRO A 78 -0.81 -30.41 -23.09
N PRO A 79 -1.16 -31.10 -22.00
CA PRO A 79 -0.40 -31.04 -20.76
C PRO A 79 0.88 -31.87 -20.84
N GLN A 80 1.85 -31.55 -19.98
CA GLN A 80 3.01 -32.39 -19.81
C GLN A 80 2.66 -33.59 -18.90
N PHE A 81 2.98 -34.79 -19.32
CA PHE A 81 2.93 -36.00 -18.52
C PHE A 81 4.30 -36.21 -17.88
N ALA A 82 4.32 -36.71 -16.63
CA ALA A 82 5.55 -36.95 -15.88
C ALA A 82 5.46 -38.24 -15.07
N TRP A 83 6.58 -38.96 -14.99
CA TRP A 83 6.70 -40.18 -14.18
C TRP A 83 8.11 -40.35 -13.63
N ARG A 84 8.21 -41.08 -12.54
CA ARG A 84 9.49 -41.56 -11.96
C ARG A 84 9.57 -43.05 -12.07
N ASP A 85 10.72 -43.57 -12.42
CA ASP A 85 10.98 -44.99 -12.51
C ASP A 85 12.23 -45.35 -11.70
N GLU A 86 12.04 -46.11 -10.63
CA GLU A 86 13.11 -46.54 -9.74
C GLU A 86 13.86 -47.79 -10.27
N ASN A 87 13.38 -48.40 -11.37
CA ASN A 87 14.04 -49.55 -11.97
C ASN A 87 15.20 -49.08 -12.85
N PRO A 88 16.46 -49.33 -12.46
CA PRO A 88 17.62 -48.85 -13.25
C PRO A 88 17.78 -49.50 -14.58
N SER A 89 17.05 -50.61 -14.87
CA SER A 89 17.07 -51.27 -16.15
C SER A 89 16.14 -50.62 -17.19
N ALA A 90 15.23 -49.72 -16.75
CA ALA A 90 14.37 -49.00 -17.69
C ALA A 90 15.16 -47.89 -18.39
N THR A 91 15.28 -47.96 -19.71
CA THR A 91 15.98 -46.95 -20.52
C THR A 91 15.09 -46.25 -21.55
N VAL A 92 13.89 -46.81 -21.79
CA VAL A 92 12.90 -46.31 -22.73
C VAL A 92 11.50 -46.67 -22.23
N TRP A 93 10.56 -45.79 -22.47
CA TRP A 93 9.19 -45.93 -21.96
C TRP A 93 8.17 -45.95 -23.11
N GLN A 94 7.17 -46.84 -22.98
CA GLN A 94 5.98 -46.79 -23.80
C GLN A 94 4.86 -46.11 -23.01
N VAL A 95 4.32 -45.00 -23.55
CA VAL A 95 3.10 -44.37 -23.08
C VAL A 95 1.93 -44.90 -23.91
N GLU A 96 0.99 -45.55 -23.27
CA GLU A 96 -0.22 -46.08 -23.88
C GLU A 96 -1.45 -45.41 -23.26
N VAL A 97 -2.36 -44.87 -24.12
CA VAL A 97 -3.65 -44.35 -23.69
C VAL A 97 -4.74 -45.26 -24.18
N VAL A 98 -5.41 -45.94 -23.26
CA VAL A 98 -6.47 -46.92 -23.55
C VAL A 98 -7.82 -46.28 -23.28
N PHE A 99 -8.70 -46.37 -24.24
CA PHE A 99 -10.09 -45.92 -24.18
C PHE A 99 -11.03 -47.11 -23.97
N GLY A 100 -12.33 -46.86 -23.74
CA GLY A 100 -13.35 -47.91 -23.70
C GLY A 100 -13.42 -48.71 -25.05
N GLU A 101 -14.19 -49.79 -25.09
CA GLU A 101 -14.19 -50.88 -26.08
C GLU A 101 -14.26 -50.47 -27.57
N LYS A 102 -14.58 -49.25 -27.91
CA LYS A 102 -14.82 -48.79 -29.30
C LYS A 102 -13.69 -47.98 -29.95
N ALA A 103 -12.64 -47.61 -29.20
CA ALA A 103 -11.56 -46.80 -29.76
C ALA A 103 -10.21 -47.53 -29.70
N ARG A 104 -9.38 -47.31 -30.72
CA ARG A 104 -8.04 -47.90 -30.73
C ARG A 104 -7.14 -47.18 -29.73
N PRO A 105 -6.33 -47.90 -28.92
CA PRO A 105 -5.39 -47.28 -28.01
C PRO A 105 -4.33 -46.47 -28.78
N ILE A 106 -3.89 -45.41 -28.20
CA ILE A 106 -2.76 -44.63 -28.68
C ILE A 106 -1.50 -45.18 -27.98
N LYS A 107 -0.45 -45.48 -28.75
CA LYS A 107 0.82 -46.00 -28.22
C LYS A 107 1.99 -45.19 -28.76
N VAL A 108 2.83 -44.71 -27.90
CA VAL A 108 4.00 -43.89 -28.26
C VAL A 108 5.20 -44.35 -27.43
N TRP A 109 6.36 -44.46 -28.11
CA TRP A 109 7.64 -44.64 -27.43
C TRP A 109 8.25 -43.29 -27.06
N SER A 110 8.75 -43.16 -25.83
CA SER A 110 9.43 -42.02 -25.31
C SER A 110 10.78 -42.39 -24.76
N THR A 111 11.79 -41.59 -25.02
CA THR A 111 13.09 -41.69 -24.37
C THR A 111 13.06 -41.18 -22.93
N GLY A 112 11.94 -40.61 -22.49
CA GLY A 112 11.75 -40.03 -21.15
C GLY A 112 12.69 -38.86 -20.92
N GLU A 113 12.43 -37.75 -21.60
CA GLU A 113 13.19 -36.51 -21.36
C GLU A 113 13.10 -36.13 -19.87
N LYS A 114 14.21 -35.71 -19.30
CA LYS A 114 14.21 -35.25 -17.90
C LYS A 114 13.44 -33.94 -17.78
N MET A 115 12.70 -33.80 -16.68
CA MET A 115 11.99 -32.58 -16.37
C MET A 115 12.95 -31.40 -16.35
N GLN A 116 12.55 -30.32 -16.98
CA GLN A 116 13.31 -29.08 -17.04
C GLN A 116 12.61 -28.00 -16.22
N ILE A 117 13.39 -27.07 -15.67
CA ILE A 117 12.85 -25.82 -15.15
C ILE A 117 12.20 -25.08 -16.32
N GLY A 118 10.98 -24.59 -16.12
CA GLY A 118 10.28 -23.78 -17.10
C GLY A 118 10.98 -22.44 -17.37
N PRO A 119 10.42 -21.60 -18.25
CA PRO A 119 10.98 -20.28 -18.54
C PRO A 119 11.30 -19.49 -17.28
N VAL A 120 12.46 -18.81 -17.26
CA VAL A 120 12.93 -17.95 -16.14
C VAL A 120 12.91 -16.52 -16.63
N ASP A 121 12.48 -15.59 -15.79
CA ASP A 121 12.57 -14.16 -16.06
C ASP A 121 13.99 -13.69 -15.67
N ASP A 122 14.82 -13.39 -16.67
CA ASP A 122 16.23 -12.98 -16.48
C ASP A 122 16.39 -11.69 -15.69
N ALA A 123 15.36 -10.82 -15.70
CA ALA A 123 15.36 -9.59 -14.89
C ALA A 123 15.27 -9.85 -13.37
N LEU A 124 15.01 -11.11 -12.97
CA LEU A 124 14.81 -11.52 -11.57
C LEU A 124 15.84 -12.56 -11.10
N VAL A 125 16.90 -12.79 -11.84
CA VAL A 125 17.93 -13.83 -11.52
C VAL A 125 18.64 -13.57 -10.19
N GLY A 126 18.70 -12.33 -9.72
CA GLY A 126 19.28 -11.97 -8.42
C GLY A 126 18.43 -12.35 -7.19
N TYR A 127 17.21 -12.86 -7.39
CA TYR A 127 16.33 -13.40 -6.35
C TYR A 127 16.54 -14.89 -6.15
N VAL A 128 15.67 -15.55 -5.36
CA VAL A 128 15.77 -16.99 -5.14
C VAL A 128 15.62 -17.74 -6.48
N PRO A 129 16.64 -18.48 -6.94
CA PRO A 129 16.53 -19.19 -8.21
C PRO A 129 15.53 -20.35 -8.08
N PRO A 130 14.72 -20.61 -9.12
CA PRO A 130 13.86 -21.79 -9.12
C PRO A 130 14.72 -23.06 -9.22
N THR A 131 14.37 -24.04 -8.43
CA THR A 131 15.03 -25.36 -8.43
C THR A 131 13.99 -26.46 -8.56
N LEU A 132 14.34 -27.56 -9.21
CA LEU A 132 13.52 -28.75 -9.18
C LEU A 132 13.60 -29.43 -7.81
N THR A 133 12.48 -29.97 -7.35
CA THR A 133 12.53 -30.87 -6.18
C THR A 133 13.27 -32.16 -6.55
N PRO A 134 13.74 -32.96 -5.58
CA PRO A 134 14.35 -34.26 -5.87
C PRO A 134 13.46 -35.18 -6.74
N GLU A 135 12.15 -35.18 -6.49
CA GLU A 135 11.16 -35.93 -7.25
C GLU A 135 11.07 -35.41 -8.70
N GLN A 136 11.00 -34.10 -8.89
CA GLN A 136 10.98 -33.47 -10.21
C GLN A 136 12.29 -33.71 -10.97
N ALA A 137 13.44 -33.65 -10.33
CA ALA A 137 14.73 -33.93 -10.93
C ALA A 137 14.86 -35.41 -11.37
N ALA A 138 14.22 -36.30 -10.64
CA ALA A 138 14.14 -37.72 -11.00
C ALA A 138 13.14 -38.01 -12.13
N ALA A 139 12.15 -37.14 -12.35
CA ALA A 139 11.04 -37.36 -13.26
C ALA A 139 11.47 -37.36 -14.74
N HIS A 140 10.86 -38.26 -15.48
CA HIS A 140 10.82 -38.29 -16.94
C HIS A 140 9.54 -37.63 -17.45
N THR A 141 9.58 -37.05 -18.62
CA THR A 141 8.44 -36.28 -19.16
C THR A 141 8.12 -36.70 -20.61
N TRP A 142 6.87 -36.51 -20.97
CA TRP A 142 6.36 -36.64 -22.35
C TRP A 142 5.16 -35.68 -22.52
N ARG A 143 5.02 -35.14 -23.72
CA ARG A 143 3.88 -34.29 -24.08
C ARG A 143 3.26 -34.79 -25.39
N PRO A 144 1.94 -35.07 -25.44
CA PRO A 144 1.27 -35.36 -26.68
C PRO A 144 1.31 -34.14 -27.62
N ASP A 145 1.39 -34.44 -28.95
CA ASP A 145 1.16 -33.35 -29.90
C ASP A 145 -0.32 -32.94 -29.92
N ALA A 146 -0.61 -31.79 -30.55
CA ALA A 146 -1.95 -31.21 -30.53
C ALA A 146 -3.01 -32.16 -31.15
N LYS A 147 -2.67 -32.90 -32.22
CA LYS A 147 -3.60 -33.83 -32.89
C LYS A 147 -3.88 -35.04 -31.98
N MET A 148 -2.86 -35.58 -31.38
CA MET A 148 -2.99 -36.70 -30.44
C MET A 148 -3.80 -36.28 -29.22
N TRP A 149 -3.58 -35.09 -28.71
CA TRP A 149 -4.33 -34.55 -27.56
C TRP A 149 -5.83 -34.40 -27.90
N GLU A 150 -6.18 -33.91 -29.09
CA GLU A 150 -7.57 -33.82 -29.52
C GLU A 150 -8.25 -35.20 -29.62
N GLU A 151 -7.54 -36.22 -30.11
CA GLU A 151 -8.06 -37.59 -30.10
C GLU A 151 -8.23 -38.14 -28.67
N ILE A 152 -7.30 -37.87 -27.78
CA ILE A 152 -7.43 -38.26 -26.38
C ILE A 152 -8.66 -37.60 -25.74
N LYS A 153 -8.82 -36.28 -25.90
CA LYS A 153 -9.98 -35.56 -25.38
C LYS A 153 -11.29 -36.12 -25.93
N LYS A 154 -11.37 -36.30 -27.25
CA LYS A 154 -12.58 -36.79 -27.92
C LYS A 154 -13.06 -38.16 -27.41
N HIS A 155 -12.12 -39.07 -27.09
CA HIS A 155 -12.46 -40.41 -26.65
C HIS A 155 -12.52 -40.55 -25.10
N SER A 156 -12.22 -39.51 -24.34
CA SER A 156 -12.31 -39.51 -22.90
C SER A 156 -13.38 -38.58 -22.33
N VAL A 157 -14.29 -38.06 -23.14
CA VAL A 157 -15.40 -37.18 -22.68
C VAL A 157 -16.33 -38.00 -21.77
N ASN A 158 -16.40 -37.59 -20.52
CA ASN A 158 -17.21 -38.22 -19.45
C ASN A 158 -16.98 -39.75 -19.32
N GLN A 159 -15.91 -40.28 -19.91
CA GLN A 159 -15.52 -41.70 -19.83
C GLN A 159 -14.03 -41.74 -19.46
N PRO A 160 -13.62 -42.52 -18.45
CA PRO A 160 -12.20 -42.61 -18.12
C PRO A 160 -11.38 -43.21 -19.25
N ALA A 161 -10.31 -42.55 -19.66
CA ALA A 161 -9.22 -43.15 -20.42
C ALA A 161 -8.11 -43.55 -19.44
N THR A 162 -7.46 -44.69 -19.68
CA THR A 162 -6.35 -45.16 -18.84
C THR A 162 -5.03 -44.83 -19.52
N VAL A 163 -4.22 -44.02 -18.88
CA VAL A 163 -2.83 -43.74 -19.25
C VAL A 163 -1.96 -44.81 -18.59
N ILE A 164 -1.21 -45.56 -19.34
CA ILE A 164 -0.31 -46.61 -18.91
C ILE A 164 1.11 -46.22 -19.31
N VAL A 165 2.03 -46.16 -18.37
CA VAL A 165 3.47 -45.96 -18.64
C VAL A 165 4.17 -47.27 -18.31
N SER A 166 4.92 -47.80 -19.28
CA SER A 166 5.68 -49.05 -19.11
C SER A 166 7.14 -48.81 -19.48
N GLY A 167 8.06 -49.10 -18.57
CA GLY A 167 9.50 -49.00 -18.78
C GLY A 167 10.07 -50.29 -19.32
N TYR A 168 11.00 -50.22 -20.29
CA TYR A 168 11.66 -51.33 -20.95
C TYR A 168 13.19 -51.14 -20.93
N ALA A 169 13.95 -52.25 -20.95
CA ALA A 169 15.39 -52.14 -21.10
C ALA A 169 15.77 -51.73 -22.51
N ASN A 170 14.97 -52.16 -23.55
CA ASN A 170 15.07 -51.66 -24.91
C ASN A 170 13.71 -51.81 -25.63
N GLN A 171 13.51 -51.12 -26.77
CA GLN A 171 12.26 -51.12 -27.52
C GLN A 171 11.85 -52.47 -28.14
N LYS A 172 12.75 -53.45 -28.17
CA LYS A 172 12.48 -54.81 -28.72
C LYS A 172 11.99 -55.76 -27.68
N ASP A 173 12.08 -55.40 -26.39
CA ASP A 173 11.63 -56.28 -25.33
C ASP A 173 10.11 -56.43 -25.33
N ARG A 174 9.65 -57.65 -25.05
CA ARG A 174 8.21 -57.95 -25.01
C ARG A 174 7.58 -57.66 -23.67
N GLU A 175 8.35 -57.75 -22.60
CA GLU A 175 7.87 -57.55 -21.23
C GLU A 175 8.46 -56.24 -20.64
N PRO A 176 7.64 -55.41 -20.03
CA PRO A 176 8.13 -54.22 -19.34
C PRO A 176 8.80 -54.58 -18.00
N VAL A 177 9.89 -53.91 -17.68
CA VAL A 177 10.58 -54.04 -16.36
C VAL A 177 9.89 -53.23 -15.25
N SER A 178 9.12 -52.22 -15.64
CA SER A 178 8.30 -51.40 -14.71
C SER A 178 7.00 -51.01 -15.38
N ARG A 179 5.96 -50.76 -14.61
CA ARG A 179 4.65 -50.31 -15.17
C ARG A 179 3.80 -49.65 -14.12
N SER A 180 3.10 -48.57 -14.55
CA SER A 180 2.07 -47.89 -13.74
C SER A 180 0.92 -47.40 -14.62
N LYS A 181 -0.20 -47.06 -14.00
CA LYS A 181 -1.37 -46.51 -14.70
C LYS A 181 -2.03 -45.40 -13.91
N ALA A 182 -2.64 -44.46 -14.63
CA ALA A 182 -3.50 -43.41 -14.07
C ALA A 182 -4.72 -43.24 -14.99
N THR A 183 -5.83 -42.80 -14.46
CA THR A 183 -7.04 -42.50 -15.24
C THR A 183 -7.16 -40.99 -15.47
N ILE A 184 -7.65 -40.61 -16.62
CA ILE A 184 -7.99 -39.26 -16.99
C ILE A 184 -9.37 -39.20 -17.62
N THR A 185 -10.04 -38.07 -17.48
CA THR A 185 -11.33 -37.81 -18.12
C THR A 185 -11.31 -36.39 -18.74
N THR A 186 -11.99 -36.18 -19.85
CA THR A 186 -12.25 -34.83 -20.38
C THR A 186 -13.67 -34.43 -19.97
N SER A 187 -13.82 -33.28 -19.33
CA SER A 187 -15.14 -32.74 -19.00
C SER A 187 -15.87 -32.29 -20.27
N LYS A 188 -17.19 -32.33 -20.24
CA LYS A 188 -18.04 -31.64 -21.24
C LYS A 188 -18.16 -30.15 -20.96
N ASP A 189 -17.87 -29.76 -19.71
CA ASP A 189 -18.04 -28.38 -19.22
C ASP A 189 -16.76 -27.58 -19.52
N PRO A 190 -16.85 -26.56 -20.39
CA PRO A 190 -15.69 -25.72 -20.68
C PRO A 190 -15.40 -24.81 -19.47
N VAL A 191 -14.16 -24.37 -19.34
CA VAL A 191 -13.81 -23.28 -18.43
C VAL A 191 -14.46 -22.00 -18.90
N GLY A 192 -14.43 -21.74 -20.21
CA GLY A 192 -15.23 -20.74 -20.90
C GLY A 192 -14.92 -19.28 -20.58
N ALA A 193 -13.97 -19.04 -19.68
CA ALA A 193 -13.59 -17.69 -19.27
C ALA A 193 -12.08 -17.61 -19.01
N PRO A 194 -11.41 -16.49 -19.37
CA PRO A 194 -10.02 -16.28 -19.01
C PRO A 194 -9.87 -15.96 -17.52
N ILE A 195 -8.65 -16.14 -17.03
CA ILE A 195 -8.25 -15.86 -15.65
C ILE A 195 -7.38 -14.61 -15.64
N PHE A 196 -7.83 -13.59 -14.93
CA PHE A 196 -7.05 -12.39 -14.63
C PHE A 196 -6.33 -12.58 -13.31
N TYR A 197 -5.05 -12.22 -13.25
CA TYR A 197 -4.25 -12.42 -12.04
C TYR A 197 -3.06 -11.45 -11.99
N ARG A 198 -2.53 -11.29 -10.80
CA ARG A 198 -1.30 -10.54 -10.54
C ARG A 198 -0.10 -11.48 -10.55
N ASP A 199 0.89 -11.16 -11.38
CA ASP A 199 2.16 -11.87 -11.55
C ASP A 199 3.28 -11.05 -10.89
N VAL A 200 3.90 -11.61 -9.86
CA VAL A 200 4.85 -10.88 -9.01
C VAL A 200 6.17 -11.64 -8.85
N PRO A 201 7.31 -10.91 -8.75
CA PRO A 201 8.53 -11.48 -8.23
C PRO A 201 8.41 -11.74 -6.73
N LEU A 202 9.18 -12.69 -6.19
CA LEU A 202 9.42 -12.74 -4.75
C LEU A 202 10.38 -11.60 -4.39
N ILE A 203 9.86 -10.61 -3.65
CA ILE A 203 10.64 -9.45 -3.24
C ILE A 203 11.32 -9.80 -1.91
N PRO A 204 12.64 -9.58 -1.77
CA PRO A 204 13.34 -9.80 -0.51
C PRO A 204 12.68 -8.99 0.62
N PRO A 205 12.65 -9.51 1.84
CA PRO A 205 12.17 -8.73 2.97
C PRO A 205 13.04 -7.48 3.12
N PRO A 206 12.44 -6.34 3.50
CA PRO A 206 13.19 -5.13 3.79
C PRO A 206 14.13 -5.33 5.00
N PRO A 207 15.15 -4.49 5.13
CA PRO A 207 16.09 -4.59 6.25
C PRO A 207 15.40 -4.41 7.60
N GLU A 208 16.02 -4.92 8.66
CA GLU A 208 15.48 -5.10 10.03
C GLU A 208 14.92 -3.85 10.75
N THR A 209 15.02 -2.67 10.15
CA THR A 209 14.69 -1.37 10.78
C THR A 209 13.26 -0.89 10.54
N GLU A 210 12.33 -1.75 10.10
CA GLU A 210 11.00 -1.29 9.72
C GLU A 210 10.03 -1.05 10.88
N GLU A 211 9.26 0.04 10.75
CA GLU A 211 8.15 0.35 11.63
C GLU A 211 7.06 -0.72 11.53
N ARG A 212 6.57 -1.17 12.68
CA ARG A 212 5.48 -2.14 12.79
C ARG A 212 4.21 -1.58 12.17
N GLY A 213 3.43 -2.45 11.53
CA GLY A 213 2.11 -2.09 11.00
C GLY A 213 2.08 -1.22 9.73
N VAL A 214 3.22 -0.76 9.26
CA VAL A 214 3.31 0.09 8.07
C VAL A 214 3.63 -0.75 6.85
N ILE A 215 2.70 -0.77 5.88
CA ILE A 215 2.96 -1.31 4.54
C ILE A 215 3.64 -0.20 3.75
N LYS A 216 4.95 -0.35 3.51
CA LYS A 216 5.70 0.62 2.71
C LYS A 216 5.43 0.42 1.22
N PRO A 217 5.44 1.50 0.42
CA PRO A 217 5.41 1.38 -1.02
C PRO A 217 6.63 0.60 -1.51
N LEU A 218 6.43 -0.16 -2.60
CA LEU A 218 7.54 -0.80 -3.28
C LEU A 218 8.44 0.27 -3.90
N PRO A 219 9.77 0.04 -3.97
CA PRO A 219 10.66 0.94 -4.68
C PRO A 219 10.29 0.98 -6.17
N ASP A 220 10.48 2.13 -6.81
CA ASP A 220 10.16 2.36 -8.22
C ASP A 220 10.76 1.29 -9.15
N SER A 221 11.95 0.80 -8.81
CA SER A 221 12.62 -0.29 -9.56
C SER A 221 11.90 -1.64 -9.51
N ALA A 222 10.97 -1.84 -8.58
CA ALA A 222 10.17 -3.06 -8.45
C ALA A 222 8.83 -2.97 -9.22
N LEU A 223 8.29 -1.76 -9.44
CA LEU A 223 6.98 -1.56 -10.05
C LEU A 223 6.87 -2.16 -11.46
N PRO A 224 7.84 -1.96 -12.39
CA PRO A 224 7.80 -2.55 -13.72
C PRO A 224 7.86 -4.09 -13.73
N LYS A 225 8.32 -4.67 -12.63
CA LYS A 225 8.45 -6.13 -12.48
C LYS A 225 7.15 -6.79 -12.06
N ILE A 226 6.15 -6.02 -11.63
CA ILE A 226 4.81 -6.51 -11.28
C ILE A 226 3.92 -6.35 -12.49
N LYS A 227 3.22 -7.44 -12.86
CA LYS A 227 2.37 -7.49 -14.05
C LYS A 227 0.98 -7.99 -13.66
N TRP A 228 -0.05 -7.49 -14.30
CA TRP A 228 -1.38 -8.09 -14.32
C TRP A 228 -1.55 -8.76 -15.65
N GLN A 229 -1.98 -10.00 -15.63
CA GLN A 229 -2.04 -10.84 -16.81
C GLN A 229 -3.43 -11.46 -16.99
N LEU A 230 -3.77 -11.75 -18.25
CA LEU A 230 -4.96 -12.46 -18.63
C LEU A 230 -4.56 -13.79 -19.28
N ARG A 231 -5.07 -14.91 -18.76
CA ARG A 231 -4.76 -16.26 -19.20
C ARG A 231 -5.97 -16.98 -19.79
N TYR A 232 -5.92 -17.30 -21.07
CA TYR A 232 -6.80 -18.29 -21.68
C TYR A 232 -6.13 -19.66 -21.60
N ILE A 233 -6.82 -20.69 -21.09
CA ILE A 233 -6.22 -22.02 -20.90
C ILE A 233 -5.93 -22.79 -22.20
N ASN A 234 -6.51 -22.33 -23.33
CA ASN A 234 -6.24 -22.81 -24.67
C ASN A 234 -5.06 -22.11 -25.36
N GLN A 235 -4.35 -21.25 -24.67
CA GLN A 235 -3.17 -20.54 -25.17
C GLN A 235 -1.91 -20.96 -24.39
N LEU A 236 -0.75 -20.86 -25.02
CA LEU A 236 0.53 -21.21 -24.41
C LEU A 236 1.06 -20.14 -23.43
N GLN A 237 0.68 -18.90 -23.62
CA GLN A 237 1.19 -17.75 -22.87
C GLN A 237 0.06 -16.87 -22.39
N SER A 238 0.31 -16.17 -21.28
CA SER A 238 -0.57 -15.17 -20.76
C SER A 238 -0.30 -13.81 -21.40
N LYS A 239 -1.32 -12.97 -21.48
CA LYS A 239 -1.24 -11.62 -22.03
C LYS A 239 -1.05 -10.62 -20.88
N VAL A 240 -0.04 -9.75 -20.98
CA VAL A 240 0.15 -8.65 -20.04
C VAL A 240 -0.91 -7.58 -20.29
N MET A 241 -1.66 -7.23 -19.25
CA MET A 241 -2.75 -6.27 -19.28
C MET A 241 -2.34 -4.90 -18.82
N MET A 242 -1.52 -4.83 -17.78
CA MET A 242 -0.96 -3.59 -17.23
C MET A 242 0.27 -3.87 -16.36
N THR A 243 1.07 -2.84 -16.13
CA THR A 243 2.28 -2.83 -15.29
C THR A 243 2.36 -1.51 -14.52
N ASN A 244 3.38 -1.36 -13.70
CA ASN A 244 3.71 -0.10 -13.00
C ASN A 244 2.70 0.40 -11.97
N LEU A 245 1.80 -0.46 -11.48
CA LEU A 245 0.96 -0.07 -10.34
C LEU A 245 1.77 -0.16 -9.04
N PRO A 246 1.54 0.80 -8.11
CA PRO A 246 2.09 0.72 -6.76
C PRO A 246 1.65 -0.51 -5.98
N THR A 247 2.15 -0.65 -4.77
CA THR A 247 2.11 -1.87 -3.94
C THR A 247 0.71 -2.45 -3.73
N CYS A 248 -0.31 -1.63 -3.58
CA CYS A 248 -1.66 -2.08 -3.24
C CYS A 248 -2.59 -2.34 -4.43
N GLY A 249 -2.13 -2.30 -5.66
CA GLY A 249 -2.90 -2.81 -6.80
C GLY A 249 -3.19 -4.32 -6.72
N ASN A 250 -3.57 -4.84 -5.56
CA ASN A 250 -3.67 -6.26 -5.29
C ASN A 250 -5.05 -6.83 -5.57
N CYS A 251 -6.07 -6.26 -4.92
CA CYS A 251 -7.40 -6.83 -4.94
C CYS A 251 -8.15 -6.29 -6.14
N HIS A 252 -8.52 -7.18 -7.04
CA HIS A 252 -9.37 -6.89 -8.17
C HIS A 252 -10.61 -7.78 -8.13
N SER A 253 -11.68 -7.32 -8.72
CA SER A 253 -12.92 -8.07 -8.85
C SER A 253 -13.69 -7.63 -10.09
N PHE A 254 -14.60 -8.46 -10.55
CA PHE A 254 -15.41 -8.19 -11.73
C PHE A 254 -16.91 -8.37 -11.41
N SER A 255 -17.76 -7.58 -12.07
CA SER A 255 -19.19 -7.84 -12.07
C SER A 255 -19.48 -9.19 -12.74
N ARG A 256 -20.64 -9.81 -12.42
CA ARG A 256 -20.98 -11.13 -12.95
C ARG A 256 -21.07 -11.18 -14.49
N ASP A 257 -21.43 -10.07 -15.12
CA ASP A 257 -21.51 -9.95 -16.58
C ASP A 257 -20.14 -9.58 -17.21
N GLY A 258 -19.10 -9.39 -16.42
CA GLY A 258 -17.76 -9.03 -16.84
C GLY A 258 -17.59 -7.60 -17.37
N LYS A 259 -18.63 -6.75 -17.29
CA LYS A 259 -18.61 -5.40 -17.86
C LYS A 259 -18.01 -4.33 -16.95
N THR A 260 -17.88 -4.61 -15.69
CA THR A 260 -17.28 -3.69 -14.70
C THR A 260 -16.14 -4.39 -13.99
N MET A 261 -15.01 -3.74 -13.93
CA MET A 261 -13.83 -4.14 -13.18
C MET A 261 -13.61 -3.18 -12.03
N GLY A 262 -13.18 -3.71 -10.92
CA GLY A 262 -12.65 -2.94 -9.82
C GLY A 262 -11.25 -3.39 -9.42
N ILE A 263 -10.43 -2.47 -8.97
CA ILE A 263 -9.08 -2.75 -8.52
C ILE A 263 -8.65 -1.73 -7.45
N ASP A 264 -8.03 -2.22 -6.37
CA ASP A 264 -7.38 -1.34 -5.40
C ASP A 264 -6.19 -0.63 -6.03
N VAL A 265 -6.04 0.65 -5.78
CA VAL A 265 -4.92 1.46 -6.25
C VAL A 265 -4.36 2.31 -5.11
N ASP A 266 -3.07 2.58 -5.16
CA ASP A 266 -2.46 3.52 -4.22
C ASP A 266 -2.64 4.95 -4.73
N GLY A 267 -3.10 5.81 -3.85
CA GLY A 267 -3.16 7.25 -4.06
C GLY A 267 -1.88 7.96 -3.63
N PRO A 268 -1.87 9.29 -3.76
CA PRO A 268 -0.73 10.12 -3.41
C PRO A 268 -0.35 9.98 -1.93
N ALA A 269 0.94 10.09 -1.66
CA ALA A 269 1.53 9.92 -0.33
C ALA A 269 1.19 8.55 0.31
N ASN A 270 1.19 7.49 -0.50
CA ASN A 270 0.91 6.11 -0.06
C ASN A 270 -0.50 5.93 0.55
N ASP A 271 -1.49 6.64 0.01
CA ASP A 271 -2.89 6.45 0.41
C ASP A 271 -3.40 5.11 -0.11
N LYS A 272 -3.65 4.16 0.80
CA LYS A 272 -4.15 2.81 0.52
C LYS A 272 -5.69 2.74 0.45
N GLY A 273 -6.35 3.88 0.46
CA GLY A 273 -7.80 4.00 0.49
C GLY A 273 -8.44 4.32 -0.86
N LEU A 274 -7.81 3.99 -1.99
CA LEU A 274 -8.40 4.21 -3.30
C LEU A 274 -8.81 2.90 -3.97
N TYR A 275 -9.88 2.98 -4.76
CA TYR A 275 -10.38 1.88 -5.57
C TYR A 275 -10.86 2.39 -6.92
N ALA A 276 -10.36 1.82 -8.00
CA ALA A 276 -10.81 2.14 -9.35
C ALA A 276 -11.99 1.23 -9.73
N LEU A 277 -13.11 1.83 -10.15
CA LEU A 277 -14.31 1.13 -10.61
C LEU A 277 -14.59 1.54 -12.06
N LEU A 278 -14.13 0.75 -13.01
CA LEU A 278 -14.09 1.10 -14.43
C LEU A 278 -14.88 0.13 -15.31
N PRO A 279 -15.39 0.61 -16.46
CA PRO A 279 -16.00 -0.27 -17.46
C PRO A 279 -14.93 -1.12 -18.14
N VAL A 280 -15.23 -2.41 -18.34
CA VAL A 280 -14.39 -3.31 -19.13
C VAL A 280 -14.65 -3.03 -20.61
N LYS A 281 -13.60 -2.67 -21.32
CA LYS A 281 -13.58 -2.37 -22.75
C LYS A 281 -12.38 -3.04 -23.40
N LYS A 282 -12.27 -2.96 -24.73
CA LYS A 282 -11.08 -3.42 -25.45
C LYS A 282 -9.81 -2.73 -24.91
N VAL A 283 -9.88 -1.43 -24.69
CA VAL A 283 -8.91 -0.66 -23.91
C VAL A 283 -9.66 -0.07 -22.73
N SER A 284 -9.35 -0.52 -21.52
CA SER A 284 -9.88 0.04 -20.28
C SER A 284 -8.91 1.08 -19.74
N THR A 285 -9.42 2.07 -19.01
CA THR A 285 -8.58 3.17 -18.52
C THR A 285 -8.88 3.46 -17.05
N ILE A 286 -7.84 3.44 -16.22
CA ILE A 286 -7.92 3.90 -14.83
C ILE A 286 -7.66 5.42 -14.84
N SER A 287 -8.74 6.20 -14.97
CA SER A 287 -8.73 7.65 -14.87
C SER A 287 -9.30 8.13 -13.54
N SER A 288 -9.06 9.38 -13.19
CA SER A 288 -9.51 9.99 -11.92
C SER A 288 -11.03 9.92 -11.72
N GLU A 289 -11.82 10.00 -12.79
CA GLU A 289 -13.29 9.90 -12.75
C GLU A 289 -13.83 8.53 -12.25
N TYR A 290 -13.00 7.48 -12.31
CA TYR A 290 -13.38 6.12 -11.87
C TYR A 290 -12.87 5.79 -10.47
N LEU A 291 -12.24 6.74 -9.77
CA LEU A 291 -11.67 6.50 -8.45
C LEU A 291 -12.68 6.74 -7.33
N ILE A 292 -12.76 5.78 -6.44
CA ILE A 292 -13.49 5.85 -5.17
C ILE A 292 -12.46 6.07 -4.06
N HIS A 293 -12.71 7.07 -3.20
CA HIS A 293 -11.86 7.38 -2.06
C HIS A 293 -12.50 6.88 -0.76
N TRP A 294 -12.03 5.75 -0.23
CA TRP A 294 -12.48 5.27 1.09
C TRP A 294 -12.06 6.22 2.20
N SER A 295 -11.03 7.02 2.02
CA SER A 295 -10.57 8.06 2.95
C SER A 295 -11.61 9.17 3.16
N ALA A 296 -12.49 9.41 2.19
CA ALA A 296 -13.59 10.37 2.29
C ALA A 296 -14.78 9.90 3.15
N PHE A 297 -14.69 8.71 3.75
CA PHE A 297 -15.78 8.13 4.56
C PHE A 297 -16.09 8.92 5.83
N SER A 298 -15.14 9.68 6.40
CA SER A 298 -15.40 10.60 7.50
C SER A 298 -14.98 12.02 7.12
N GLU A 299 -15.93 12.95 7.12
CA GLU A 299 -15.69 14.37 6.91
C GLU A 299 -14.90 15.01 8.06
N GLU A 300 -14.91 14.40 9.25
CA GLU A 300 -14.34 14.98 10.46
C GLU A 300 -12.80 15.00 10.50
N HIS A 301 -12.12 14.14 9.77
CA HIS A 301 -10.64 14.11 9.79
C HIS A 301 -10.12 13.58 8.46
N ALA A 302 -9.31 14.36 7.77
CA ALA A 302 -8.58 13.99 6.55
C ALA A 302 -7.52 12.90 6.82
N GLN A 303 -7.91 11.78 7.44
CA GLN A 303 -7.03 10.65 7.71
C GLN A 303 -7.06 9.69 6.55
N LYS A 304 -5.88 9.35 6.06
CA LYS A 304 -5.70 8.25 5.10
C LYS A 304 -6.28 6.98 5.68
N ARG A 305 -7.17 6.34 4.95
CA ARG A 305 -7.78 5.08 5.34
C ARG A 305 -7.22 3.96 4.50
N PHE A 306 -7.19 2.80 5.10
CA PHE A 306 -6.82 1.59 4.40
C PHE A 306 -8.09 0.87 3.96
N GLY A 307 -8.18 0.55 2.66
CA GLY A 307 -9.17 -0.37 2.12
C GLY A 307 -8.58 -1.77 1.99
N PHE A 308 -9.36 -2.80 2.30
CA PHE A 308 -8.87 -4.17 2.24
C PHE A 308 -9.90 -5.10 1.61
N MET A 309 -9.51 -5.71 0.47
CA MET A 309 -10.31 -6.69 -0.28
C MET A 309 -11.65 -6.17 -0.79
N SER A 310 -11.61 -5.03 -1.48
CA SER A 310 -12.80 -4.46 -2.12
C SER A 310 -13.41 -5.43 -3.14
N GLN A 311 -14.74 -5.56 -3.16
CA GLN A 311 -15.48 -6.47 -4.04
C GLN A 311 -16.67 -5.78 -4.69
N ILE A 312 -16.78 -5.88 -6.00
CA ILE A 312 -17.92 -5.40 -6.79
C ILE A 312 -19.11 -6.33 -6.60
N SER A 313 -20.32 -5.77 -6.49
CA SER A 313 -21.57 -6.55 -6.53
C SER A 313 -21.75 -7.25 -7.89
N PRO A 314 -22.49 -8.36 -7.95
CA PRO A 314 -22.73 -9.08 -9.20
C PRO A 314 -23.33 -8.23 -10.32
N ASP A 315 -24.14 -7.23 -9.97
CA ASP A 315 -24.77 -6.29 -10.91
C ASP A 315 -23.92 -5.06 -11.23
N GLY A 316 -22.74 -4.92 -10.62
CA GLY A 316 -21.82 -3.81 -10.84
C GLY A 316 -22.20 -2.47 -10.22
N LYS A 317 -23.23 -2.42 -9.37
CA LYS A 317 -23.74 -1.18 -8.79
C LYS A 317 -23.09 -0.78 -7.46
N TYR A 318 -22.61 -1.75 -6.71
CA TYR A 318 -22.08 -1.54 -5.38
C TYR A 318 -20.65 -2.05 -5.29
N VAL A 319 -19.90 -1.45 -4.38
CA VAL A 319 -18.60 -1.99 -3.95
C VAL A 319 -18.62 -2.14 -2.44
N VAL A 320 -18.27 -3.28 -1.90
CA VAL A 320 -18.06 -3.51 -0.47
C VAL A 320 -16.56 -3.55 -0.16
N ASN A 321 -16.19 -3.01 0.97
CA ASN A 321 -14.80 -3.00 1.45
C ASN A 321 -14.73 -3.17 2.96
N SER A 322 -13.57 -3.57 3.44
CA SER A 322 -13.22 -3.54 4.86
C SER A 322 -12.42 -2.27 5.14
N ILE A 323 -12.99 -1.37 5.93
CA ILE A 323 -12.34 -0.12 6.31
C ILE A 323 -12.13 -0.06 7.82
N ASP A 324 -11.20 0.79 8.21
CA ASP A 324 -11.00 1.10 9.61
C ASP A 324 -11.94 2.21 10.10
N VAL A 325 -12.34 2.13 11.37
CA VAL A 325 -13.16 3.14 12.03
C VAL A 325 -12.40 3.70 13.22
N PRO A 326 -12.40 5.03 13.44
CA PRO A 326 -11.85 5.62 14.65
C PRO A 326 -12.52 5.03 15.91
N HIS A 327 -11.77 4.89 16.99
CA HIS A 327 -12.39 4.56 18.28
C HIS A 327 -13.37 5.64 18.72
N ALA A 328 -14.47 5.24 19.39
CA ALA A 328 -15.47 6.13 19.94
C ALA A 328 -14.92 7.19 20.93
N ASN A 329 -13.70 7.00 21.45
CA ASN A 329 -13.02 7.92 22.34
C ASN A 329 -11.96 8.82 21.64
N GLY A 330 -11.94 8.84 20.30
CA GLY A 330 -11.02 9.69 19.52
C GLY A 330 -9.55 9.27 19.58
N THR A 331 -9.19 8.19 20.26
CA THR A 331 -7.81 7.70 20.28
C THR A 331 -7.43 7.16 18.90
N ARG A 332 -6.33 7.67 18.34
CA ARG A 332 -5.75 7.16 17.09
C ARG A 332 -5.39 5.68 17.28
N VAL A 333 -6.04 4.81 16.55
CA VAL A 333 -5.57 3.43 16.39
C VAL A 333 -4.41 3.46 15.40
N ILE A 334 -3.19 3.38 15.90
CA ILE A 334 -1.96 3.45 15.11
C ILE A 334 -1.78 2.16 14.30
N ASP A 335 -2.22 1.01 14.84
CA ASP A 335 -1.98 -0.31 14.27
C ASP A 335 -3.27 -1.10 14.10
N ARG A 336 -3.65 -1.38 12.85
CA ARG A 336 -4.88 -2.10 12.46
C ARG A 336 -4.60 -3.39 11.71
N LEU A 337 -3.36 -3.54 11.31
CA LEU A 337 -2.89 -4.69 10.55
C LEU A 337 -1.73 -5.34 11.31
N TYR A 338 -1.82 -6.63 11.47
CA TYR A 338 -0.61 -7.40 11.72
C TYR A 338 0.19 -7.48 10.43
N ASN A 339 1.48 -7.22 10.52
CA ASN A 339 2.41 -7.30 9.40
C ASN A 339 3.69 -8.00 9.84
N GLY A 340 4.03 -9.11 9.19
CA GLY A 340 5.23 -9.89 9.45
C GLY A 340 5.98 -10.20 8.16
N PHE A 341 7.32 -10.20 8.24
CA PHE A 341 8.19 -10.56 7.12
C PHE A 341 8.93 -11.86 7.46
N TYR A 342 8.76 -12.88 6.62
CA TYR A 342 9.30 -14.21 6.86
C TYR A 342 10.07 -14.73 5.65
N SER A 343 11.39 -14.61 5.69
CA SER A 343 12.30 -15.02 4.59
C SER A 343 12.27 -16.51 4.33
N ASN A 344 12.06 -17.33 5.36
CA ASN A 344 12.09 -18.78 5.28
C ASN A 344 10.86 -19.40 4.57
N TYR A 345 9.83 -18.60 4.27
CA TYR A 345 8.62 -19.06 3.59
C TYR A 345 8.59 -18.70 2.10
N GLY A 346 9.68 -18.11 1.56
CA GLY A 346 9.72 -17.61 0.19
C GLY A 346 8.68 -16.51 -0.07
N PHE A 347 8.21 -15.85 0.97
CA PHE A 347 7.25 -14.79 0.92
C PHE A 347 7.70 -13.66 1.83
N GLY A 348 7.88 -12.48 1.26
CA GLY A 348 8.40 -11.37 2.03
C GLY A 348 7.46 -10.88 3.12
N GLN A 349 6.13 -10.98 2.91
CA GLN A 349 5.15 -10.33 3.78
C GLN A 349 3.92 -11.19 4.04
N VAL A 350 3.52 -11.27 5.31
CA VAL A 350 2.22 -11.77 5.76
C VAL A 350 1.52 -10.65 6.50
N PHE A 351 0.30 -10.31 6.11
CA PHE A 351 -0.48 -9.27 6.78
C PHE A 351 -1.95 -9.65 6.87
N TYR A 352 -2.63 -9.21 7.93
CA TYR A 352 -4.07 -9.39 8.11
C TYR A 352 -4.65 -8.31 9.02
N PRO A 353 -5.91 -7.88 8.75
CA PRO A 353 -6.58 -6.90 9.59
C PRO A 353 -6.89 -7.47 10.97
N THR A 354 -6.75 -6.67 12.00
CA THR A 354 -7.10 -7.02 13.38
C THR A 354 -8.25 -6.15 13.91
N ARG A 355 -8.62 -5.11 13.15
CA ARG A 355 -9.76 -4.21 13.35
C ARG A 355 -10.32 -3.82 11.99
N GLY A 356 -11.57 -3.45 11.93
CA GLY A 356 -12.23 -2.96 10.72
C GLY A 356 -13.70 -3.34 10.66
N VAL A 357 -14.45 -2.57 9.89
CA VAL A 357 -15.89 -2.79 9.64
C VAL A 357 -16.14 -2.87 8.15
N LEU A 358 -17.29 -3.40 7.75
CA LEU A 358 -17.70 -3.38 6.36
C LEU A 358 -18.31 -2.02 6.01
N ALA A 359 -17.86 -1.46 4.91
CA ALA A 359 -18.44 -0.29 4.26
C ALA A 359 -18.81 -0.61 2.82
N TRP A 360 -19.73 0.16 2.27
CA TRP A 360 -20.16 0.00 0.89
C TRP A 360 -20.27 1.35 0.19
N TYR A 361 -20.07 1.32 -1.11
CA TYR A 361 -20.21 2.45 -2.02
C TYR A 361 -21.25 2.13 -3.06
N SER A 362 -22.11 3.11 -3.39
CA SER A 362 -23.07 3.03 -4.48
C SER A 362 -22.61 3.84 -5.66
N LYS A 363 -22.44 3.19 -6.82
CA LYS A 363 -22.04 3.85 -8.07
C LYS A 363 -23.07 4.88 -8.53
N ASP A 364 -24.37 4.58 -8.37
CA ASP A 364 -25.46 5.43 -8.86
C ASP A 364 -25.63 6.72 -8.04
N SER A 365 -25.40 6.66 -6.72
CA SER A 365 -25.59 7.81 -5.82
C SER A 365 -24.30 8.44 -5.32
N GLY A 366 -23.12 7.83 -5.56
CA GLY A 366 -21.84 8.22 -4.96
C GLY A 366 -21.79 8.04 -3.44
N LYS A 367 -22.77 7.37 -2.85
CA LYS A 367 -22.94 7.26 -1.40
C LYS A 367 -21.97 6.23 -0.80
N LEU A 368 -21.26 6.64 0.25
CA LEU A 368 -20.34 5.81 1.00
C LEU A 368 -20.83 5.69 2.45
N GLN A 369 -21.04 4.46 2.94
CA GLN A 369 -21.58 4.21 4.28
C GLN A 369 -21.06 2.90 4.85
N THR A 370 -21.10 2.73 6.18
CA THR A 370 -20.94 1.43 6.84
C THR A 370 -22.17 0.55 6.57
N LEU A 371 -21.97 -0.76 6.68
CA LEU A 371 -23.08 -1.73 6.53
C LEU A 371 -23.65 -2.08 7.91
N PRO A 372 -24.88 -1.65 8.24
CA PRO A 372 -25.49 -1.95 9.53
C PRO A 372 -25.53 -3.46 9.83
N GLY A 373 -25.07 -3.85 11.03
CA GLY A 373 -24.88 -5.23 11.45
C GLY A 373 -23.47 -5.79 11.17
N ALA A 374 -22.70 -5.15 10.28
CA ALA A 374 -21.30 -5.44 10.06
C ALA A 374 -20.40 -4.21 10.29
N ASP A 375 -20.83 -3.33 11.19
CA ASP A 375 -20.24 -2.04 11.54
C ASP A 375 -19.84 -1.92 13.03
N ASP A 376 -19.90 -3.01 13.78
CA ASP A 376 -19.50 -3.03 15.19
C ASP A 376 -17.96 -2.98 15.33
N PRO A 377 -17.39 -1.91 15.92
CA PRO A 377 -15.96 -1.73 16.06
C PRO A 377 -15.28 -2.68 17.06
N ASN A 378 -16.07 -3.44 17.86
CA ASN A 378 -15.54 -4.49 18.74
C ASN A 378 -15.08 -5.74 17.96
N PHE A 379 -15.38 -5.78 16.67
CA PHE A 379 -14.95 -6.86 15.79
C PHE A 379 -14.05 -6.33 14.67
N VAL A 380 -13.25 -7.23 14.12
CA VAL A 380 -12.75 -7.10 12.77
C VAL A 380 -13.68 -7.84 11.82
N GLN A 381 -14.12 -7.17 10.79
CA GLN A 381 -15.04 -7.66 9.76
C GLN A 381 -14.39 -7.40 8.41
N THR A 382 -14.06 -8.44 7.68
CA THR A 382 -13.19 -8.34 6.51
C THR A 382 -13.48 -9.43 5.47
N SER A 383 -12.86 -9.31 4.30
CA SER A 383 -12.94 -10.30 3.22
C SER A 383 -14.38 -10.65 2.86
N ALA A 384 -15.22 -9.62 2.64
CA ALA A 384 -16.61 -9.79 2.27
C ALA A 384 -16.74 -10.08 0.77
N PHE A 385 -17.48 -11.13 0.44
CA PHE A 385 -17.80 -11.54 -0.92
C PHE A 385 -19.30 -11.69 -1.11
N TRP A 386 -19.77 -11.35 -2.30
CA TRP A 386 -21.17 -11.35 -2.65
C TRP A 386 -21.69 -12.77 -2.93
N SER A 387 -22.94 -13.04 -2.53
CA SER A 387 -23.71 -14.13 -3.13
C SER A 387 -24.00 -13.82 -4.61
N PRO A 388 -24.15 -14.84 -5.47
CA PRO A 388 -24.32 -14.62 -6.91
C PRO A 388 -25.58 -13.81 -7.29
N ASP A 389 -26.59 -13.80 -6.43
CA ASP A 389 -27.81 -13.02 -6.59
C ASP A 389 -27.74 -11.60 -5.99
N GLY A 390 -26.61 -11.25 -5.37
CA GLY A 390 -26.37 -9.93 -4.76
C GLY A 390 -27.13 -9.67 -3.46
N LYS A 391 -27.85 -10.66 -2.91
CA LYS A 391 -28.66 -10.45 -1.72
C LYS A 391 -27.89 -10.54 -0.41
N TYR A 392 -26.81 -11.31 -0.39
CA TYR A 392 -26.01 -11.56 0.80
C TYR A 392 -24.54 -11.23 0.58
N LEU A 393 -23.90 -10.88 1.68
CA LEU A 393 -22.43 -10.87 1.79
C LEU A 393 -22.01 -12.00 2.74
N VAL A 394 -21.01 -12.76 2.33
CA VAL A 394 -20.31 -13.72 3.19
C VAL A 394 -18.96 -13.11 3.54
N PHE A 395 -18.64 -13.04 4.83
CA PHE A 395 -17.46 -12.33 5.30
C PHE A 395 -16.79 -13.00 6.51
N SER A 396 -15.56 -12.64 6.76
CA SER A 396 -14.79 -13.11 7.90
C SER A 396 -14.92 -12.14 9.07
N ARG A 397 -15.21 -12.67 10.28
CA ARG A 397 -15.38 -11.89 11.51
C ARG A 397 -14.61 -12.51 12.66
N ALA A 398 -13.92 -11.69 13.44
CA ALA A 398 -13.32 -12.09 14.71
C ALA A 398 -13.40 -10.94 15.72
N THR A 399 -13.16 -11.20 17.00
CA THR A 399 -13.03 -10.13 17.99
C THR A 399 -11.83 -9.26 17.66
N ALA A 400 -12.04 -7.93 17.64
CA ALA A 400 -10.99 -6.97 17.36
C ALA A 400 -9.86 -7.04 18.37
N ARG A 401 -8.62 -6.90 17.91
CA ARG A 401 -7.41 -7.00 18.73
C ARG A 401 -6.42 -5.89 18.38
N ASP A 402 -5.53 -5.63 19.33
CA ASP A 402 -4.31 -4.88 19.06
C ASP A 402 -3.31 -5.83 18.37
N PRO A 403 -2.81 -5.48 17.18
CA PRO A 403 -1.87 -6.33 16.45
C PRO A 403 -0.51 -6.45 17.17
N TYR A 404 -0.15 -5.48 18.00
CA TYR A 404 1.13 -5.46 18.74
C TYR A 404 0.87 -5.07 20.20
N PRO A 405 0.34 -5.99 21.03
CA PRO A 405 0.05 -5.71 22.42
C PRO A 405 1.32 -5.35 23.19
N ARG A 406 1.15 -4.72 24.34
CA ARG A 406 2.28 -4.36 25.21
C ARG A 406 3.12 -5.61 25.57
N GLY A 407 4.42 -5.54 25.30
CA GLY A 407 5.32 -6.68 25.46
C GLY A 407 5.38 -7.63 24.25
N TYR A 408 4.82 -7.23 23.09
CA TYR A 408 4.92 -7.99 21.86
C TYR A 408 6.39 -8.30 21.52
N GLU A 409 6.65 -9.57 21.25
CA GLU A 409 7.91 -10.06 20.73
C GLU A 409 7.75 -10.37 19.23
N ARG A 410 8.79 -10.06 18.44
CA ARG A 410 8.77 -10.31 17.00
C ARG A 410 8.68 -11.82 16.72
N SER A 411 7.71 -12.22 15.93
CA SER A 411 7.64 -13.58 15.37
C SER A 411 8.73 -13.78 14.31
N MET A 412 9.27 -14.99 14.27
CA MET A 412 10.40 -15.35 13.39
C MET A 412 9.95 -16.08 12.12
N TYR A 413 8.77 -16.68 12.12
CA TYR A 413 8.20 -17.43 11.00
C TYR A 413 6.67 -17.39 11.02
N ALA A 414 6.05 -17.70 9.90
CA ALA A 414 4.61 -17.78 9.79
C ALA A 414 4.04 -18.93 10.65
N ASN A 415 2.98 -18.64 11.41
CA ASN A 415 2.40 -19.50 12.46
C ASN A 415 3.30 -19.66 13.71
N ASP A 416 4.24 -18.74 13.94
CA ASP A 416 4.94 -18.62 15.22
C ASP A 416 3.92 -18.31 16.33
N PRO A 417 3.98 -18.98 17.52
CA PRO A 417 3.13 -18.63 18.66
C PRO A 417 3.21 -17.16 19.10
N LYS A 418 4.30 -16.45 18.81
CA LYS A 418 4.48 -15.01 19.05
C LYS A 418 3.75 -14.12 18.06
N GLU A 419 3.27 -14.69 16.98
CA GLU A 419 2.42 -13.96 16.01
C GLU A 419 1.09 -13.57 16.69
N THR A 420 0.56 -12.41 16.40
CA THR A 420 -0.76 -12.01 16.92
C THR A 420 -1.81 -13.03 16.51
N GLN A 421 -2.38 -13.70 17.50
CA GLN A 421 -3.33 -14.78 17.26
C GLN A 421 -4.72 -14.20 17.00
N ILE A 422 -5.26 -14.49 15.80
CA ILE A 422 -6.62 -14.13 15.41
C ILE A 422 -7.20 -15.25 14.53
N GLN A 423 -8.34 -15.79 14.97
CA GLN A 423 -9.11 -16.77 14.22
C GLN A 423 -10.42 -16.14 13.76
N TYR A 424 -10.65 -16.16 12.46
CA TYR A 424 -11.87 -15.65 11.87
C TYR A 424 -12.91 -16.75 11.73
N ASP A 425 -14.14 -16.39 11.99
CA ASP A 425 -15.33 -17.17 11.68
C ASP A 425 -16.01 -16.62 10.44
N LEU A 426 -16.68 -17.46 9.66
CA LEU A 426 -17.49 -17.01 8.53
C LEU A 426 -18.92 -16.66 8.97
N TYR A 427 -19.36 -15.51 8.51
CA TYR A 427 -20.71 -15.01 8.69
C TYR A 427 -21.33 -14.67 7.34
N ARG A 428 -22.63 -14.72 7.24
CA ARG A 428 -23.40 -14.11 6.16
C ARG A 428 -24.31 -13.02 6.71
N ILE A 429 -24.55 -11.99 5.90
CA ILE A 429 -25.44 -10.87 6.24
C ILE A 429 -26.22 -10.46 4.99
N PRO A 430 -27.55 -10.17 5.10
CA PRO A 430 -28.28 -9.61 3.98
C PRO A 430 -27.79 -8.20 3.67
N PHE A 431 -27.68 -7.86 2.39
CA PHE A 431 -27.24 -6.53 1.97
C PHE A 431 -28.39 -5.51 2.02
N ASN A 432 -29.56 -5.88 1.51
CA ASN A 432 -30.80 -5.07 1.56
C ASN A 432 -30.58 -3.62 1.08
N ASP A 433 -29.96 -3.43 -0.08
CA ASP A 433 -29.61 -2.10 -0.63
C ASP A 433 -28.83 -1.22 0.37
N GLY A 434 -27.89 -1.83 1.09
CA GLY A 434 -27.06 -1.17 2.08
C GLY A 434 -27.69 -0.97 3.45
N LYS A 435 -28.91 -1.46 3.70
CA LYS A 435 -29.57 -1.42 5.02
C LYS A 435 -29.05 -2.49 5.96
N GLY A 436 -28.33 -3.49 5.41
CA GLY A 436 -27.76 -4.58 6.19
C GLY A 436 -28.80 -5.46 6.88
N GLY A 437 -28.43 -5.99 8.02
CA GLY A 437 -29.28 -6.89 8.82
C GLY A 437 -28.51 -7.55 9.96
N THR A 438 -29.06 -8.64 10.49
CA THR A 438 -28.36 -9.43 11.52
C THR A 438 -27.39 -10.40 10.86
N PRO A 439 -26.11 -10.37 11.24
CA PRO A 439 -25.13 -11.33 10.72
C PRO A 439 -25.36 -12.72 11.33
N GLU A 440 -25.38 -13.73 10.49
CA GLU A 440 -25.58 -15.14 10.86
C GLU A 440 -24.28 -15.93 10.70
N ARG A 441 -23.93 -16.75 11.68
CA ARG A 441 -22.77 -17.65 11.58
C ARG A 441 -23.02 -18.76 10.58
N ILE A 442 -21.99 -19.10 9.80
CA ILE A 442 -22.03 -20.26 8.90
C ILE A 442 -21.56 -21.49 9.68
N VAL A 443 -22.50 -22.36 10.03
CA VAL A 443 -22.21 -23.62 10.72
C VAL A 443 -21.21 -24.43 9.91
N GLY A 444 -20.17 -24.98 10.58
CA GLY A 444 -19.08 -25.70 9.94
C GLY A 444 -17.88 -24.83 9.54
N ALA A 445 -18.09 -23.53 9.29
CA ALA A 445 -17.03 -22.57 9.00
C ALA A 445 -16.91 -21.50 10.11
N SER A 446 -17.41 -21.81 11.30
CA SER A 446 -17.37 -20.94 12.49
C SER A 446 -17.17 -21.80 13.74
N GLU A 447 -16.60 -21.20 14.79
CA GLU A 447 -16.41 -21.83 16.13
C GLU A 447 -15.70 -23.20 16.09
N ASN A 448 -14.83 -23.41 15.13
CA ASN A 448 -14.07 -24.65 14.93
C ASN A 448 -12.62 -24.57 15.40
N GLY A 449 -12.22 -23.49 16.08
CA GLY A 449 -10.88 -23.26 16.58
C GLY A 449 -9.83 -22.95 15.50
N MET A 450 -10.28 -22.77 14.27
CA MET A 450 -9.45 -22.43 13.11
C MET A 450 -9.80 -21.05 12.60
N SER A 451 -8.95 -20.48 11.78
CA SER A 451 -9.21 -19.26 11.05
C SER A 451 -9.82 -19.60 9.69
N ASN A 452 -11.06 -19.17 9.47
CA ASN A 452 -11.83 -19.40 8.25
C ASN A 452 -11.99 -18.07 7.51
N ASN A 453 -11.49 -18.01 6.27
CA ASN A 453 -11.38 -16.73 5.57
C ASN A 453 -11.50 -16.90 4.05
N PHE A 454 -11.60 -15.74 3.35
CA PHE A 454 -11.69 -15.67 1.90
C PHE A 454 -12.80 -16.55 1.32
N PRO A 455 -14.07 -16.36 1.74
CA PRO A 455 -15.17 -17.15 1.22
C PRO A 455 -15.55 -16.77 -0.21
N LYS A 456 -15.78 -17.74 -1.08
CA LYS A 456 -16.35 -17.55 -2.43
C LYS A 456 -17.59 -18.43 -2.56
N VAL A 457 -18.71 -17.82 -2.93
CA VAL A 457 -19.97 -18.54 -3.16
C VAL A 457 -19.97 -19.08 -4.58
N SER A 458 -20.38 -20.34 -4.77
CA SER A 458 -20.51 -20.94 -6.10
C SER A 458 -21.57 -20.18 -6.94
N PRO A 459 -21.41 -20.09 -8.27
CA PRO A 459 -22.33 -19.37 -9.15
C PRO A 459 -23.80 -19.84 -9.09
N ASP A 460 -24.05 -21.09 -8.67
CA ASP A 460 -25.40 -21.64 -8.41
C ASP A 460 -25.95 -21.34 -7.01
N GLY A 461 -25.13 -20.71 -6.15
CA GLY A 461 -25.49 -20.31 -4.79
C GLY A 461 -25.53 -21.44 -3.77
N LYS A 462 -25.13 -22.68 -4.10
CA LYS A 462 -25.25 -23.83 -3.20
C LYS A 462 -24.09 -23.97 -2.22
N TRP A 463 -22.89 -23.59 -2.61
CA TRP A 463 -21.66 -23.86 -1.91
C TRP A 463 -20.88 -22.59 -1.54
N ILE A 464 -20.17 -22.63 -0.43
CA ILE A 464 -19.11 -21.69 -0.09
C ILE A 464 -17.80 -22.47 -0.05
N ILE A 465 -16.81 -22.05 -0.86
CA ILE A 465 -15.41 -22.47 -0.72
C ILE A 465 -14.66 -21.39 0.04
N PHE A 466 -13.85 -21.79 1.00
CA PHE A 466 -13.11 -20.88 1.85
C PHE A 466 -11.72 -21.43 2.21
N VAL A 467 -10.84 -20.55 2.65
CA VAL A 467 -9.52 -20.92 3.18
C VAL A 467 -9.64 -21.17 4.68
N GLN A 468 -9.10 -22.30 5.14
CA GLN A 468 -8.94 -22.59 6.56
C GLN A 468 -7.46 -22.72 6.91
N CYS A 469 -7.01 -22.08 8.00
CA CYS A 469 -5.66 -22.13 8.54
C CYS A 469 -5.67 -21.95 10.07
N LYS A 470 -4.52 -22.11 10.72
CA LYS A 470 -4.43 -21.99 12.19
C LYS A 470 -4.59 -20.55 12.68
N ASN A 471 -4.02 -19.59 11.96
CA ASN A 471 -3.96 -18.20 12.39
C ASN A 471 -3.98 -17.22 11.20
N GLY A 472 -4.57 -16.03 11.39
CA GLY A 472 -4.61 -14.99 10.39
C GLY A 472 -5.46 -15.33 9.17
N LEU A 473 -5.08 -14.86 7.98
CA LEU A 473 -5.80 -15.13 6.75
C LEU A 473 -4.87 -15.30 5.54
N LEU A 474 -5.39 -15.90 4.49
CA LEU A 474 -4.74 -16.09 3.20
C LEU A 474 -3.39 -16.83 3.32
N MET A 475 -2.64 -16.92 2.32
CA MET A 475 -1.23 -17.31 2.10
C MET A 475 -0.47 -17.95 3.27
N ARG A 476 -1.18 -18.67 4.13
CA ARG A 476 -0.53 -19.36 5.26
C ARG A 476 0.07 -20.70 4.80
N PRO A 477 1.20 -21.16 5.38
CA PRO A 477 1.81 -22.43 4.99
C PRO A 477 0.87 -23.63 5.10
N ASP A 478 0.01 -23.60 6.10
CA ASP A 478 -0.97 -24.62 6.44
C ASP A 478 -2.36 -24.40 5.84
N SER A 479 -2.54 -23.37 4.99
CA SER A 479 -3.85 -23.07 4.43
C SER A 479 -4.32 -24.16 3.48
N LYS A 480 -5.59 -24.54 3.63
CA LYS A 480 -6.31 -25.52 2.81
C LYS A 480 -7.67 -24.95 2.39
N LEU A 481 -8.12 -25.37 1.23
CA LEU A 481 -9.46 -25.07 0.75
C LEU A 481 -10.47 -26.04 1.39
N TYR A 482 -11.54 -25.48 1.89
CA TYR A 482 -12.69 -26.20 2.46
C TYR A 482 -13.95 -25.79 1.72
N ILE A 483 -14.94 -26.67 1.72
CA ILE A 483 -16.25 -26.42 1.14
C ILE A 483 -17.33 -26.69 2.18
N VAL A 484 -18.36 -25.85 2.22
CA VAL A 484 -19.54 -25.97 3.08
C VAL A 484 -20.80 -25.56 2.30
N PRO A 485 -21.99 -26.12 2.56
CA PRO A 485 -23.23 -25.60 1.98
C PRO A 485 -23.45 -24.14 2.32
N PHE A 486 -24.07 -23.36 1.42
CA PHE A 486 -24.37 -21.94 1.67
C PHE A 486 -25.20 -21.71 2.93
N GLU A 487 -26.13 -22.62 3.22
CA GLU A 487 -26.95 -22.57 4.43
C GLU A 487 -26.22 -23.06 5.71
N GLY A 488 -24.95 -23.46 5.58
CA GLY A 488 -24.19 -24.05 6.65
C GLY A 488 -24.36 -25.59 6.70
N GLY A 489 -23.55 -26.23 7.53
CA GLY A 489 -23.54 -27.68 7.67
C GLY A 489 -22.15 -28.23 7.94
N VAL A 490 -21.85 -29.44 7.47
CA VAL A 490 -20.55 -30.07 7.63
C VAL A 490 -19.59 -29.49 6.59
N ALA A 491 -18.54 -28.80 7.06
CA ALA A 491 -17.44 -28.39 6.19
C ALA A 491 -16.47 -29.57 5.97
N ARG A 492 -15.98 -29.72 4.76
CA ARG A 492 -14.99 -30.73 4.39
C ARG A 492 -13.84 -30.12 3.58
N PRO A 493 -12.60 -30.64 3.71
CA PRO A 493 -11.51 -30.21 2.85
C PRO A 493 -11.80 -30.61 1.40
N LEU A 494 -11.39 -29.77 0.45
CA LEU A 494 -11.43 -30.12 -0.97
C LEU A 494 -10.37 -31.17 -1.30
N GLU A 495 -10.72 -32.11 -2.15
CA GLU A 495 -9.83 -33.19 -2.59
C GLU A 495 -8.68 -32.67 -3.46
N SER A 496 -8.83 -31.48 -4.04
CA SER A 496 -7.81 -30.79 -4.85
C SER A 496 -6.70 -30.13 -4.03
N ASN A 497 -6.74 -30.16 -2.69
CA ASN A 497 -5.72 -29.55 -1.86
C ASN A 497 -4.32 -30.13 -2.10
N LEU A 498 -3.36 -29.25 -2.34
CA LEU A 498 -1.94 -29.56 -2.46
C LEU A 498 -1.22 -29.41 -1.10
N ALA A 499 0.03 -29.85 -1.02
CA ALA A 499 0.77 -29.95 0.23
C ALA A 499 0.88 -28.64 1.00
N VAL A 500 1.23 -27.54 0.32
CA VAL A 500 1.54 -26.24 0.94
C VAL A 500 0.69 -25.14 0.35
N MET A 501 0.15 -24.27 1.19
CA MET A 501 -0.55 -23.04 0.85
C MET A 501 -1.51 -23.19 -0.34
N ASN A 502 -2.79 -23.40 -0.05
CA ASN A 502 -3.87 -23.37 -1.03
C ASN A 502 -4.75 -22.17 -0.72
N SER A 503 -4.83 -21.20 -1.64
CA SER A 503 -5.50 -19.92 -1.38
C SER A 503 -5.92 -19.23 -2.69
N TRP A 504 -6.54 -18.05 -2.57
CA TRP A 504 -6.97 -17.21 -3.68
C TRP A 504 -7.74 -17.96 -4.76
N HIS A 505 -8.76 -18.67 -4.32
CA HIS A 505 -9.61 -19.45 -5.19
C HIS A 505 -10.74 -18.62 -5.79
N THR A 506 -11.19 -19.01 -6.98
CA THR A 506 -12.30 -18.38 -7.71
C THR A 506 -13.02 -19.41 -8.57
N PHE A 507 -14.35 -19.31 -8.65
CA PHE A 507 -15.16 -20.11 -9.56
C PHE A 507 -15.18 -19.50 -10.96
N ASN A 508 -15.19 -20.35 -11.98
CA ASN A 508 -15.56 -19.90 -13.31
C ASN A 508 -17.08 -19.58 -13.40
N PRO A 509 -17.54 -18.86 -14.42
CA PRO A 509 -18.95 -18.42 -14.47
C PRO A 509 -20.00 -19.54 -14.47
N ASN A 510 -19.68 -20.75 -14.96
CA ASN A 510 -20.61 -21.88 -14.95
C ASN A 510 -20.59 -22.71 -13.66
N GLY A 511 -19.61 -22.45 -12.75
CA GLY A 511 -19.53 -23.10 -11.45
C GLY A 511 -18.84 -24.47 -11.41
N HIS A 512 -18.43 -25.04 -12.55
CA HIS A 512 -17.80 -26.38 -12.63
C HIS A 512 -16.28 -26.37 -12.55
N TRP A 513 -15.63 -25.19 -12.62
CA TRP A 513 -14.20 -25.06 -12.49
C TRP A 513 -13.81 -24.07 -11.40
N LEU A 514 -12.83 -24.47 -10.62
CA LEU A 514 -12.20 -23.62 -9.60
C LEU A 514 -10.74 -23.40 -9.96
N ALA A 515 -10.33 -22.14 -10.08
CA ALA A 515 -8.93 -21.77 -10.13
C ALA A 515 -8.44 -21.43 -8.71
N PHE A 516 -7.20 -21.76 -8.38
CA PHE A 516 -6.58 -21.41 -7.11
C PHE A 516 -5.05 -21.31 -7.22
N SER A 517 -4.41 -20.70 -6.25
CA SER A 517 -2.96 -20.61 -6.16
C SER A 517 -2.42 -21.51 -5.07
N SER A 518 -1.29 -22.17 -5.33
CA SER A 518 -0.55 -22.98 -4.34
C SER A 518 0.95 -22.81 -4.50
N LYS A 519 1.69 -22.93 -3.38
CA LYS A 519 3.16 -22.96 -3.35
C LYS A 519 3.75 -24.37 -3.52
N THR A 520 2.94 -25.34 -3.88
CA THR A 520 3.41 -26.67 -4.24
C THR A 520 3.77 -26.69 -5.73
N PRO A 521 4.94 -27.15 -6.16
CA PRO A 521 6.01 -27.76 -5.36
C PRO A 521 7.16 -26.82 -5.03
N SER A 522 7.02 -25.50 -5.19
CA SER A 522 8.11 -24.54 -5.02
C SER A 522 7.72 -23.40 -4.08
N LEU A 523 8.66 -22.50 -3.79
CA LEU A 523 8.40 -21.28 -3.01
C LEU A 523 7.49 -20.27 -3.75
N TYR A 524 7.36 -20.42 -5.07
CA TYR A 524 6.54 -19.58 -5.93
C TYR A 524 5.11 -20.12 -5.99
N THR A 525 4.11 -19.26 -6.00
CA THR A 525 2.73 -19.66 -6.21
C THR A 525 2.48 -19.97 -7.68
N HIS A 526 1.92 -21.15 -7.93
CA HIS A 526 1.49 -21.61 -9.26
C HIS A 526 -0.04 -21.56 -9.35
N LEU A 527 -0.53 -21.41 -10.57
CA LEU A 527 -1.97 -21.43 -10.88
C LEU A 527 -2.42 -22.86 -11.15
N TYR A 528 -3.47 -23.28 -10.45
CA TYR A 528 -4.10 -24.58 -10.60
C TYR A 528 -5.57 -24.46 -10.99
N LEU A 529 -6.07 -25.49 -11.67
CA LEU A 529 -7.49 -25.69 -11.97
C LEU A 529 -7.94 -27.03 -11.41
N THR A 530 -9.17 -27.09 -10.90
CA THR A 530 -9.84 -28.32 -10.53
C THR A 530 -11.29 -28.29 -10.97
N HIS A 531 -11.83 -29.44 -11.38
CA HIS A 531 -13.24 -29.59 -11.69
C HIS A 531 -14.03 -29.79 -10.39
N ILE A 532 -15.17 -29.12 -10.26
CA ILE A 532 -16.11 -29.25 -9.14
C ILE A 532 -17.41 -29.84 -9.68
N ASP A 533 -17.86 -30.94 -9.11
CA ASP A 533 -19.13 -31.54 -9.47
C ASP A 533 -20.33 -30.93 -8.73
N ASP A 534 -21.56 -31.32 -9.08
CA ASP A 534 -22.78 -30.84 -8.46
C ASP A 534 -22.91 -31.12 -6.95
N GLN A 535 -22.15 -32.08 -6.44
CA GLN A 535 -22.07 -32.45 -5.02
C GLN A 535 -20.92 -31.71 -4.31
N GLY A 536 -20.19 -30.86 -5.04
CA GLY A 536 -19.07 -30.07 -4.55
C GLY A 536 -17.79 -30.87 -4.36
N HIS A 537 -17.65 -32.10 -4.97
CA HIS A 537 -16.38 -32.83 -4.98
C HIS A 537 -15.43 -32.27 -6.01
N ALA A 538 -14.15 -32.17 -5.64
CA ALA A 538 -13.09 -31.66 -6.48
C ALA A 538 -12.28 -32.79 -7.14
N SER A 539 -11.98 -32.66 -8.42
CA SER A 539 -11.00 -33.53 -9.08
C SER A 539 -9.56 -33.23 -8.61
N PRO A 540 -8.60 -34.13 -8.83
CA PRO A 540 -7.18 -33.79 -8.69
C PRO A 540 -6.84 -32.54 -9.50
N PRO A 541 -5.99 -31.63 -8.96
CA PRO A 541 -5.71 -30.35 -9.59
C PRO A 541 -4.78 -30.48 -10.80
N ILE A 542 -4.98 -29.61 -11.77
CA ILE A 542 -4.17 -29.44 -12.98
C ILE A 542 -3.37 -28.16 -12.85
N VAL A 543 -2.06 -28.18 -13.05
CA VAL A 543 -1.27 -26.96 -13.18
C VAL A 543 -1.57 -26.27 -14.50
N VAL A 544 -1.82 -24.96 -14.46
CA VAL A 544 -1.90 -24.12 -15.67
C VAL A 544 -0.48 -23.73 -16.07
N GLU A 545 0.10 -24.54 -16.94
CA GLU A 545 1.48 -24.39 -17.37
C GLU A 545 1.73 -23.03 -18.04
N ASN A 546 2.93 -22.46 -17.84
CA ASN A 546 3.34 -21.19 -18.41
C ASN A 546 2.39 -20.00 -18.10
N ALA A 547 1.64 -20.08 -16.99
CA ALA A 547 0.91 -18.93 -16.51
C ALA A 547 1.88 -17.79 -16.18
N THR A 548 3.05 -18.13 -15.60
CA THR A 548 4.14 -17.18 -15.35
C THR A 548 5.50 -17.88 -15.50
N ALA A 549 6.60 -17.14 -15.43
CA ALA A 549 7.96 -17.70 -15.39
C ALA A 549 8.20 -18.45 -14.07
N SER A 550 9.14 -19.40 -14.07
CA SER A 550 9.40 -20.29 -12.94
C SER A 550 9.94 -19.58 -11.68
N ASN A 551 10.47 -18.37 -11.83
CA ASN A 551 10.93 -17.48 -10.75
C ASN A 551 9.94 -16.34 -10.47
N ARG A 552 8.66 -16.53 -10.77
CA ARG A 552 7.58 -15.58 -10.51
C ARG A 552 6.40 -16.27 -9.85
N ALA A 553 5.54 -15.51 -9.21
CA ALA A 553 4.40 -16.01 -8.45
C ALA A 553 3.07 -15.50 -9.01
N VAL A 554 2.08 -16.38 -9.13
CA VAL A 554 0.70 -16.05 -9.51
C VAL A 554 -0.12 -15.77 -8.24
N ASN A 555 -0.65 -14.56 -8.14
CA ASN A 555 -1.46 -14.13 -7.01
C ASN A 555 -2.86 -13.70 -7.47
N ILE A 556 -3.86 -13.97 -6.64
CA ILE A 556 -5.25 -13.52 -6.77
C ILE A 556 -5.80 -13.79 -8.18
N PRO A 557 -5.87 -15.05 -8.63
CA PRO A 557 -6.58 -15.38 -9.88
C PRO A 557 -8.07 -15.09 -9.72
N GLU A 558 -8.67 -14.48 -10.74
CA GLU A 558 -10.10 -14.22 -10.82
C GLU A 558 -10.60 -14.52 -12.24
N PHE A 559 -11.65 -15.30 -12.38
CA PHE A 559 -12.28 -15.54 -13.69
C PHE A 559 -13.02 -14.29 -14.15
N VAL A 560 -12.89 -13.96 -15.43
CA VAL A 560 -13.55 -12.81 -16.04
C VAL A 560 -14.53 -13.27 -17.12
N ASN A 561 -15.81 -12.97 -16.94
CA ASN A 561 -16.85 -13.32 -17.91
C ASN A 561 -16.85 -12.30 -19.06
N LEU A 562 -15.87 -12.37 -19.96
CA LEU A 562 -15.75 -11.43 -21.09
C LEU A 562 -16.74 -11.73 -22.23
N GLY A 563 -17.38 -12.90 -22.26
CA GLY A 563 -18.19 -13.33 -23.39
C GLY A 563 -17.38 -13.34 -24.69
N SER A 564 -17.88 -12.64 -25.71
CA SER A 564 -17.18 -12.44 -26.98
C SER A 564 -16.25 -11.21 -27.01
N GLU A 565 -16.23 -10.41 -25.96
CA GLU A 565 -15.40 -9.22 -25.87
C GLU A 565 -13.94 -9.59 -25.58
N VAL A 566 -13.02 -8.89 -26.20
CA VAL A 566 -11.58 -9.07 -26.00
C VAL A 566 -11.03 -7.85 -25.29
N MET A 567 -10.55 -8.04 -24.08
CA MET A 567 -9.78 -7.01 -23.36
C MET A 567 -8.33 -7.03 -23.88
N ASP A 568 -7.85 -5.88 -24.34
CA ASP A 568 -6.52 -5.76 -24.93
C ASP A 568 -5.48 -5.30 -23.91
N HIS A 569 -5.71 -4.17 -23.28
CA HIS A 569 -4.86 -3.66 -22.20
C HIS A 569 -5.63 -2.68 -21.31
N ILE A 570 -4.99 -2.29 -20.21
CA ILE A 570 -5.52 -1.32 -19.26
C ILE A 570 -4.52 -0.18 -19.12
N ASP A 571 -4.93 1.03 -19.53
CA ASP A 571 -4.19 2.27 -19.34
C ASP A 571 -4.35 2.80 -17.93
N THR A 572 -3.32 3.42 -17.37
CA THR A 572 -3.28 3.83 -15.97
C THR A 572 -2.91 5.32 -15.75
N PRO A 573 -3.55 6.29 -16.46
CA PRO A 573 -3.15 7.69 -16.37
C PRO A 573 -3.29 8.30 -14.96
N ALA A 574 -4.28 7.88 -14.18
CA ALA A 574 -4.43 8.34 -12.80
C ALA A 574 -3.25 7.90 -11.91
N ILE A 575 -2.71 6.70 -12.17
CA ILE A 575 -1.55 6.18 -11.42
C ILE A 575 -0.27 6.93 -11.82
N ASP A 576 -0.11 7.23 -13.10
CA ASP A 576 1.00 8.06 -13.58
C ASP A 576 0.96 9.46 -12.94
N PHE A 577 -0.25 10.05 -12.84
CA PHE A 577 -0.44 11.31 -12.12
C PHE A 577 0.01 11.20 -10.66
N TYR A 578 -0.40 10.17 -9.93
CA TYR A 578 -0.03 10.02 -8.51
C TYR A 578 1.47 9.80 -8.29
N ARG A 579 2.14 9.13 -9.22
CA ARG A 579 3.60 8.96 -9.17
C ARG A 579 4.32 10.30 -9.30
N GLU A 580 3.93 11.11 -10.27
CA GLU A 580 4.50 12.45 -10.46
C GLU A 580 4.14 13.37 -9.28
N PHE A 581 2.94 13.23 -8.73
CA PHE A 581 2.49 13.94 -7.54
C PHE A 581 3.38 13.63 -6.33
N ASP A 582 3.65 12.35 -6.06
CA ASP A 582 4.49 11.93 -4.94
C ASP A 582 5.95 12.36 -5.11
N ALA A 583 6.48 12.31 -6.33
CA ALA A 583 7.82 12.79 -6.63
C ALA A 583 7.95 14.31 -6.35
N ALA A 584 6.96 15.10 -6.77
CA ALA A 584 6.92 16.53 -6.50
C ALA A 584 6.74 16.84 -5.00
N GLN A 585 5.89 16.07 -4.30
CA GLN A 585 5.68 16.20 -2.86
C GLN A 585 6.96 15.90 -2.08
N GLN A 586 7.70 14.87 -2.46
CA GLN A 586 8.97 14.52 -1.83
C GLN A 586 10.00 15.65 -1.94
N LEU A 587 10.08 16.34 -3.08
CA LEU A 587 10.94 17.51 -3.24
C LEU A 587 10.50 18.66 -2.31
N GLN A 588 9.20 18.90 -2.20
CA GLN A 588 8.63 19.90 -1.31
C GLN A 588 8.90 19.60 0.17
N ASP A 589 8.74 18.34 0.59
CA ASP A 589 9.03 17.89 1.97
C ASP A 589 10.53 18.01 2.31
N GLN A 590 11.40 17.90 1.31
CA GLN A 590 12.85 18.18 1.43
C GLN A 590 13.19 19.66 1.39
N HIS A 591 12.19 20.56 1.34
CA HIS A 591 12.34 22.01 1.18
C HIS A 591 13.07 22.44 -0.11
N LYS A 592 13.09 21.60 -1.13
CA LYS A 592 13.64 21.87 -2.45
C LYS A 592 12.60 22.54 -3.35
N TYR A 593 12.07 23.67 -2.88
CA TYR A 593 10.94 24.35 -3.52
C TYR A 593 11.19 24.75 -4.97
N ALA A 594 12.43 25.18 -5.30
CA ALA A 594 12.79 25.54 -6.65
C ALA A 594 12.73 24.34 -7.62
N GLU A 595 13.03 23.14 -7.14
CA GLU A 595 12.96 21.89 -7.89
C GLU A 595 11.52 21.33 -7.89
N ALA A 596 10.75 21.57 -6.82
CA ALA A 596 9.37 21.13 -6.70
C ALA A 596 8.42 21.80 -7.71
N VAL A 597 8.61 23.08 -8.03
CA VAL A 597 7.75 23.80 -9.00
C VAL A 597 7.68 23.12 -10.37
N PRO A 598 8.79 22.79 -11.05
CA PRO A 598 8.72 22.05 -12.32
C PRO A 598 8.14 20.65 -12.15
N ALA A 599 8.41 19.94 -11.07
CA ALA A 599 7.84 18.62 -10.80
C ALA A 599 6.32 18.68 -10.63
N TRP A 600 5.80 19.66 -9.88
CA TRP A 600 4.36 19.90 -9.76
C TRP A 600 3.69 20.26 -11.10
N LYS A 601 4.38 20.96 -11.99
CA LYS A 601 3.89 21.23 -13.35
C LYS A 601 3.78 19.95 -14.18
N VAL A 602 4.69 19.00 -14.01
CA VAL A 602 4.59 17.68 -14.65
C VAL A 602 3.38 16.93 -14.13
N ALA A 603 3.15 16.89 -12.81
CA ALA A 603 1.95 16.29 -12.23
C ALA A 603 0.67 16.96 -12.76
N ALA A 604 0.59 18.30 -12.77
CA ALA A 604 -0.54 19.04 -13.31
C ALA A 604 -0.80 18.77 -14.81
N ALA A 605 0.22 18.41 -15.58
CA ALA A 605 0.06 18.05 -16.99
C ALA A 605 -0.52 16.63 -17.17
N LYS A 606 -0.35 15.74 -16.19
CA LYS A 606 -0.94 14.39 -16.20
C LYS A 606 -2.43 14.39 -15.89
N ASP A 607 -2.87 15.24 -14.96
CA ASP A 607 -4.29 15.51 -14.70
C ASP A 607 -4.53 17.03 -14.57
N PRO A 608 -4.84 17.72 -15.67
CA PRO A 608 -5.08 19.15 -15.65
C PRO A 608 -6.33 19.60 -14.88
N SER A 609 -7.22 18.67 -14.53
CA SER A 609 -8.45 18.95 -13.78
C SER A 609 -8.27 18.88 -12.26
N ASP A 610 -7.15 18.35 -11.77
CA ASP A 610 -6.84 18.28 -10.33
C ASP A 610 -6.31 19.63 -9.82
N ALA A 611 -6.98 20.19 -8.80
CA ALA A 611 -6.62 21.45 -8.18
C ALA A 611 -5.35 21.40 -7.31
N ARG A 612 -5.03 20.21 -6.77
CA ARG A 612 -3.96 20.03 -5.76
C ARG A 612 -2.56 20.41 -6.26
N PRO A 613 -2.12 20.03 -7.48
CA PRO A 613 -0.83 20.47 -8.00
C PRO A 613 -0.70 21.98 -8.08
N TYR A 614 -1.76 22.70 -8.47
CA TYR A 614 -1.73 24.16 -8.57
C TYR A 614 -1.65 24.83 -7.20
N ASN A 615 -2.37 24.31 -6.18
CA ASN A 615 -2.17 24.75 -4.81
C ASN A 615 -0.72 24.57 -4.36
N ASN A 616 -0.12 23.39 -4.63
CA ASN A 616 1.24 23.08 -4.20
C ASN A 616 2.31 23.86 -5.00
N ILE A 617 2.07 24.18 -6.28
CA ILE A 617 2.89 25.15 -7.02
C ILE A 617 2.86 26.49 -6.31
N GLY A 618 1.68 26.95 -5.88
CA GLY A 618 1.53 28.18 -5.12
C GLY A 618 2.35 28.16 -3.82
N VAL A 619 2.28 27.07 -3.05
CA VAL A 619 3.07 26.90 -1.83
C VAL A 619 4.58 26.97 -2.10
N ALA A 620 5.06 26.26 -3.12
CA ALA A 620 6.49 26.25 -3.47
C ALA A 620 6.96 27.62 -4.01
N LEU A 621 6.12 28.33 -4.74
CA LEU A 621 6.41 29.70 -5.22
C LEU A 621 6.45 30.70 -4.06
N ALA A 622 5.48 30.66 -3.14
CA ALA A 622 5.47 31.50 -1.95
C ALA A 622 6.74 31.28 -1.11
N ALA A 623 7.11 30.02 -0.88
CA ALA A 623 8.33 29.68 -0.14
C ALA A 623 9.63 30.19 -0.82
N THR A 624 9.59 30.52 -2.10
CA THR A 624 10.71 31.12 -2.85
C THR A 624 10.58 32.63 -3.06
N GLY A 625 9.59 33.28 -2.39
CA GLY A 625 9.36 34.72 -2.44
C GLY A 625 8.66 35.24 -3.72
N LYS A 626 8.13 34.32 -4.53
CA LYS A 626 7.39 34.66 -5.77
C LYS A 626 5.90 34.77 -5.51
N ILE A 627 5.52 35.75 -4.68
CA ILE A 627 4.18 35.84 -4.09
C ILE A 627 3.10 36.08 -5.16
N ASP A 628 3.32 36.91 -6.15
CA ASP A 628 2.31 37.17 -7.20
C ASP A 628 2.06 35.89 -8.04
N GLU A 629 3.12 35.15 -8.42
CA GLU A 629 2.96 33.86 -9.11
C GLU A 629 2.24 32.82 -8.22
N ALA A 630 2.47 32.83 -6.90
CA ALA A 630 1.77 31.97 -5.95
C ALA A 630 0.26 32.28 -5.91
N ILE A 631 -0.11 33.54 -5.81
CA ILE A 631 -1.51 34.02 -5.84
C ILE A 631 -2.22 33.58 -7.12
N GLU A 632 -1.57 33.68 -8.28
CA GLU A 632 -2.14 33.21 -9.55
C GLU A 632 -2.45 31.69 -9.51
N ASN A 633 -1.51 30.88 -8.98
CA ASN A 633 -1.70 29.43 -8.90
C ASN A 633 -2.76 29.02 -7.87
N TYR A 634 -2.85 29.70 -6.73
CA TYR A 634 -3.94 29.46 -5.77
C TYR A 634 -5.31 29.81 -6.37
N ASN A 635 -5.43 30.93 -7.08
CA ASN A 635 -6.66 31.29 -7.78
C ASN A 635 -7.03 30.25 -8.84
N LYS A 636 -6.04 29.72 -9.57
CA LYS A 636 -6.25 28.63 -10.52
C LYS A 636 -6.76 27.35 -9.81
N ALA A 637 -6.19 26.98 -8.67
CA ALA A 637 -6.66 25.87 -7.87
C ALA A 637 -8.11 26.06 -7.40
N LEU A 638 -8.44 27.26 -6.90
CA LEU A 638 -9.80 27.61 -6.46
C LEU A 638 -10.82 27.65 -7.60
N SER A 639 -10.42 28.00 -8.82
CA SER A 639 -11.30 27.93 -9.98
C SER A 639 -11.73 26.49 -10.33
N MET A 640 -10.98 25.49 -9.90
CA MET A 640 -11.27 24.06 -10.07
C MET A 640 -12.00 23.48 -8.87
N ASN A 641 -11.60 23.86 -7.65
CA ASN A 641 -12.21 23.45 -6.40
C ASN A 641 -12.29 24.63 -5.43
N ASN A 642 -13.44 25.31 -5.39
CA ASN A 642 -13.68 26.46 -4.54
C ASN A 642 -13.99 26.11 -3.07
N ASP A 643 -14.10 24.81 -2.73
CA ASP A 643 -14.43 24.37 -1.38
C ASP A 643 -13.19 23.91 -0.59
N SER A 644 -11.99 24.28 -1.06
CA SER A 644 -10.74 23.93 -0.39
C SER A 644 -10.38 24.97 0.70
N SER A 645 -10.70 24.66 1.95
CA SER A 645 -10.28 25.45 3.12
C SER A 645 -8.76 25.73 3.13
N GLN A 646 -7.96 24.73 2.79
CA GLN A 646 -6.50 24.87 2.75
C GLN A 646 -6.04 25.86 1.68
N THR A 647 -6.62 25.80 0.47
CA THR A 647 -6.22 26.70 -0.62
C THR A 647 -6.65 28.15 -0.34
N HIS A 648 -7.83 28.36 0.24
CA HIS A 648 -8.27 29.68 0.69
C HIS A 648 -7.34 30.23 1.77
N ASN A 649 -6.93 29.42 2.74
CA ASN A 649 -5.97 29.83 3.76
C ASN A 649 -4.60 30.20 3.16
N ASN A 650 -4.08 29.39 2.24
CA ASN A 650 -2.80 29.65 1.58
C ASN A 650 -2.86 30.95 0.73
N LEU A 651 -3.96 31.15 -0.01
CA LEU A 651 -4.18 32.40 -0.76
C LEU A 651 -4.27 33.60 0.18
N GLY A 652 -4.98 33.46 1.29
CA GLY A 652 -5.08 34.53 2.30
C GLY A 652 -3.74 34.90 2.89
N SER A 653 -2.89 33.94 3.21
CA SER A 653 -1.53 34.15 3.67
C SER A 653 -0.67 34.88 2.63
N ALA A 654 -0.70 34.42 1.38
CA ALA A 654 0.04 35.09 0.29
C ALA A 654 -0.43 36.53 0.01
N LEU A 655 -1.74 36.77 0.10
CA LEU A 655 -2.31 38.11 -0.03
C LEU A 655 -1.88 39.03 1.14
N ALA A 656 -1.82 38.52 2.36
CA ALA A 656 -1.33 39.27 3.52
C ALA A 656 0.16 39.64 3.35
N GLU A 657 0.98 38.72 2.85
CA GLU A 657 2.38 39.00 2.52
C GLU A 657 2.54 40.03 1.40
N ALA A 658 1.63 40.03 0.42
CA ALA A 658 1.56 41.06 -0.61
C ALA A 658 0.98 42.40 -0.12
N GLY A 659 0.64 42.55 1.16
CA GLY A 659 0.03 43.76 1.76
C GLY A 659 -1.44 43.98 1.41
N LYS A 660 -2.11 43.00 0.78
CA LYS A 660 -3.52 43.06 0.36
C LYS A 660 -4.45 42.59 1.49
N TYR A 661 -4.41 43.26 2.64
CA TYR A 661 -5.00 42.80 3.89
C TYR A 661 -6.51 42.55 3.84
N ASP A 662 -7.28 43.42 3.16
CA ASP A 662 -8.73 43.22 3.03
C ASP A 662 -9.07 41.95 2.26
N GLN A 663 -8.33 41.68 1.18
CA GLN A 663 -8.52 40.45 0.41
C GLN A 663 -8.06 39.19 1.20
N ALA A 664 -6.98 39.31 1.94
CA ALA A 664 -6.49 38.25 2.81
C ALA A 664 -7.55 37.85 3.84
N LEU A 665 -8.18 38.86 4.50
CA LEU A 665 -9.23 38.65 5.47
C LEU A 665 -10.40 37.82 4.91
N VAL A 666 -10.87 38.18 3.72
CA VAL A 666 -11.96 37.49 3.04
C VAL A 666 -11.61 36.01 2.78
N GLN A 667 -10.37 35.74 2.32
CA GLN A 667 -9.95 34.39 2.01
C GLN A 667 -9.78 33.54 3.29
N ILE A 668 -9.16 34.09 4.34
CA ILE A 668 -8.95 33.34 5.59
C ILE A 668 -10.30 33.07 6.28
N GLN A 669 -11.24 34.03 6.26
CA GLN A 669 -12.60 33.82 6.80
C GLN A 669 -13.32 32.71 6.00
N LYS A 670 -13.17 32.70 4.68
CA LYS A 670 -13.73 31.62 3.84
C LYS A 670 -13.14 30.26 4.19
N ALA A 671 -11.83 30.19 4.46
CA ALA A 671 -11.18 28.97 4.93
C ALA A 671 -11.80 28.46 6.23
N ILE A 672 -12.07 29.33 7.18
CA ILE A 672 -12.70 29.00 8.49
C ILE A 672 -14.18 28.61 8.31
N GLU A 673 -14.92 29.26 7.41
CA GLU A 673 -16.29 28.88 7.08
C GLU A 673 -16.38 27.46 6.52
N LEU A 674 -15.44 27.09 5.63
CA LEU A 674 -15.38 25.77 5.02
C LEU A 674 -14.91 24.70 6.00
N ASN A 675 -14.02 25.05 6.95
CA ASN A 675 -13.54 24.17 8.01
C ASN A 675 -13.21 24.96 9.27
N SER A 676 -14.14 24.96 10.23
CA SER A 676 -13.99 25.64 11.52
C SER A 676 -12.86 25.11 12.42
N ASP A 677 -12.33 23.93 12.11
CA ASP A 677 -11.24 23.29 12.84
C ASP A 677 -9.88 23.47 12.14
N ASN A 678 -9.82 24.33 11.13
CA ASN A 678 -8.55 24.68 10.48
C ASN A 678 -7.71 25.60 11.38
N GLY A 679 -6.92 25.00 12.28
CA GLY A 679 -6.07 25.73 13.22
C GLY A 679 -5.09 26.69 12.53
N ALA A 680 -4.57 26.34 11.35
CA ALA A 680 -3.69 27.24 10.59
C ALA A 680 -4.42 28.50 10.10
N ALA A 681 -5.69 28.37 9.69
CA ALA A 681 -6.49 29.51 9.28
C ALA A 681 -6.79 30.44 10.47
N HIS A 682 -7.07 29.93 11.66
CA HIS A 682 -7.22 30.71 12.87
C HIS A 682 -5.91 31.43 13.26
N ILE A 683 -4.75 30.78 13.13
CA ILE A 683 -3.44 31.38 13.38
C ILE A 683 -3.17 32.51 12.39
N ASN A 684 -3.41 32.29 11.09
CA ASN A 684 -3.22 33.31 10.07
C ASN A 684 -4.19 34.48 10.24
N LEU A 685 -5.45 34.25 10.63
CA LEU A 685 -6.39 35.29 10.97
C LEU A 685 -5.89 36.12 12.17
N GLY A 686 -5.44 35.44 13.23
CA GLY A 686 -4.89 36.13 14.40
C GLY A 686 -3.68 36.98 14.06
N HIS A 687 -2.78 36.48 13.22
CA HIS A 687 -1.65 37.26 12.72
C HIS A 687 -2.10 38.49 11.92
N LEU A 688 -3.02 38.33 10.97
CA LEU A 688 -3.56 39.44 10.17
C LEU A 688 -4.22 40.48 11.05
N LEU A 689 -5.00 40.09 12.04
CA LEU A 689 -5.64 40.99 13.00
C LEU A 689 -4.61 41.74 13.85
N GLU A 690 -3.51 41.14 14.29
CA GLU A 690 -2.42 41.85 14.97
C GLU A 690 -1.78 42.91 14.08
N VAL A 691 -1.49 42.55 12.82
CA VAL A 691 -0.91 43.48 11.85
C VAL A 691 -1.85 44.69 11.55
N THR A 692 -3.15 44.43 11.53
CA THR A 692 -4.18 45.47 11.30
C THR A 692 -4.62 46.21 12.57
N GLY A 693 -4.06 45.86 13.74
CA GLY A 693 -4.26 46.58 15.02
C GLY A 693 -5.43 46.05 15.86
N HIS A 694 -6.09 44.98 15.49
CA HIS A 694 -7.22 44.36 16.19
C HIS A 694 -6.72 43.32 17.23
N ARG A 695 -5.96 43.79 18.22
CA ARG A 695 -5.16 42.90 19.11
C ARG A 695 -5.97 41.95 19.97
N GLU A 696 -7.10 42.34 20.49
CA GLU A 696 -7.96 41.48 21.34
C GLU A 696 -8.51 40.32 20.53
N GLU A 697 -8.99 40.60 19.33
CA GLU A 697 -9.48 39.58 18.39
C GLU A 697 -8.34 38.66 17.91
N ALA A 698 -7.16 39.24 17.67
CA ALA A 698 -5.97 38.45 17.29
C ALA A 698 -5.63 37.41 18.36
N ILE A 699 -5.64 37.76 19.63
CA ILE A 699 -5.38 36.82 20.72
C ILE A 699 -6.41 35.69 20.76
N GLN A 700 -7.70 36.03 20.58
CA GLN A 700 -8.76 35.00 20.54
C GLN A 700 -8.55 34.01 19.42
N GLN A 701 -8.25 34.47 18.22
CA GLN A 701 -8.01 33.61 17.07
C GLN A 701 -6.74 32.78 17.23
N LEU A 702 -5.64 33.34 17.74
CA LEU A 702 -4.40 32.62 18.00
C LEU A 702 -4.59 31.55 19.05
N THR A 703 -5.26 31.84 20.14
CA THR A 703 -5.54 30.86 21.21
C THR A 703 -6.34 29.68 20.64
N LYS A 704 -7.41 29.95 19.88
CA LYS A 704 -8.19 28.89 19.21
C LYS A 704 -7.35 28.11 18.20
N GLY A 705 -6.53 28.80 17.42
CA GLY A 705 -5.66 28.16 16.43
C GLY A 705 -4.61 27.25 17.06
N ILE A 706 -4.02 27.66 18.19
CA ILE A 706 -3.05 26.87 18.95
C ILE A 706 -3.73 25.66 19.61
N GLU A 707 -4.95 25.80 20.14
CA GLU A 707 -5.74 24.68 20.67
C GLU A 707 -6.00 23.61 19.60
N LEU A 708 -6.35 24.04 18.37
CA LEU A 708 -6.62 23.14 17.25
C LEU A 708 -5.33 22.56 16.63
N ALA A 709 -4.23 23.30 16.65
CA ALA A 709 -2.95 22.92 16.10
C ALA A 709 -1.78 23.12 17.07
N PRO A 710 -1.71 22.36 18.18
CA PRO A 710 -0.75 22.61 19.29
C PRO A 710 0.72 22.34 18.93
N LYS A 711 0.99 21.84 17.74
CA LYS A 711 2.35 21.66 17.21
C LYS A 711 2.72 22.69 16.13
N ASN A 712 1.91 23.70 15.93
CA ASN A 712 2.21 24.77 14.98
C ASN A 712 3.18 25.78 15.62
N ALA A 713 4.44 25.76 15.17
CA ALA A 713 5.49 26.64 15.71
C ALA A 713 5.20 28.12 15.48
N ASP A 714 4.59 28.48 14.32
CA ASP A 714 4.31 29.86 13.95
C ASP A 714 3.24 30.46 14.88
N GLY A 715 2.20 29.66 15.22
CA GLY A 715 1.18 30.09 16.17
C GLY A 715 1.78 30.46 17.53
N HIS A 716 2.63 29.61 18.10
CA HIS A 716 3.33 29.87 19.34
C HIS A 716 4.30 31.04 19.22
N ASN A 717 5.02 31.17 18.10
CA ASN A 717 5.94 32.27 17.86
C ASN A 717 5.19 33.63 17.83
N ILE A 718 4.12 33.72 17.05
CA ILE A 718 3.32 34.95 16.93
C ILE A 718 2.69 35.34 18.29
N TYR A 719 2.08 34.35 18.97
CA TYR A 719 1.46 34.57 20.27
C TYR A 719 2.49 35.03 21.29
N GLY A 720 3.66 34.38 21.34
CA GLY A 720 4.76 34.79 22.21
C GLY A 720 5.26 36.21 21.95
N VAL A 721 5.34 36.63 20.68
CA VAL A 721 5.70 38.01 20.32
C VAL A 721 4.64 39.01 20.83
N ILE A 722 3.36 38.70 20.72
CA ILE A 722 2.27 39.54 21.24
C ILE A 722 2.36 39.66 22.77
N LEU A 723 2.56 38.55 23.46
CA LEU A 723 2.74 38.54 24.91
C LEU A 723 3.95 39.38 25.36
N ALA A 724 5.06 39.30 24.62
CA ALA A 724 6.25 40.11 24.91
C ALA A 724 5.97 41.63 24.76
N ARG A 725 5.21 42.00 23.72
CA ARG A 725 4.76 43.41 23.50
C ARG A 725 3.82 43.90 24.64
N GLN A 726 3.05 43.04 25.26
CA GLN A 726 2.22 43.31 26.42
C GLN A 726 3.02 43.37 27.76
N GLY A 727 4.30 43.07 27.71
CA GLY A 727 5.15 43.03 28.91
C GLY A 727 5.03 41.72 29.71
N LYS A 728 4.29 40.76 29.24
CA LYS A 728 4.12 39.41 29.85
C LYS A 728 5.30 38.51 29.49
N LEU A 729 6.52 38.93 29.88
CA LEU A 729 7.77 38.35 29.40
C LEU A 729 7.93 36.85 29.74
N ASN A 730 7.46 36.41 30.93
CA ASN A 730 7.59 34.98 31.29
C ASN A 730 6.69 34.09 30.44
N GLU A 731 5.44 34.50 30.19
CA GLU A 731 4.52 33.79 29.31
C GLU A 731 5.05 33.78 27.86
N ALA A 732 5.58 34.92 27.40
CA ALA A 732 6.19 35.07 26.11
C ALA A 732 7.37 34.11 25.89
N ILE A 733 8.26 34.01 26.88
CA ILE A 733 9.41 33.08 26.83
C ILE A 733 8.94 31.62 26.75
N ALA A 734 7.89 31.24 27.49
CA ALA A 734 7.36 29.86 27.44
C ALA A 734 6.85 29.51 26.04
N GLU A 735 6.05 30.39 25.42
CA GLU A 735 5.51 30.19 24.08
C GLU A 735 6.62 30.19 22.99
N LEU A 736 7.57 31.13 23.09
CA LEU A 736 8.69 31.26 22.15
C LEU A 736 9.68 30.08 22.28
N GLN A 737 9.87 29.56 23.51
CA GLN A 737 10.67 28.37 23.74
C GLN A 737 10.01 27.16 23.04
N LEU A 738 8.69 26.98 23.21
CA LEU A 738 7.96 25.92 22.55
C LEU A 738 8.03 26.06 21.02
N ALA A 739 7.90 27.29 20.49
CA ALA A 739 8.07 27.55 19.06
C ALA A 739 9.47 27.13 18.56
N ALA A 740 10.52 27.49 19.32
CA ALA A 740 11.91 27.13 18.98
C ALA A 740 12.20 25.61 19.10
N ASP A 741 11.50 24.91 19.98
CA ASP A 741 11.60 23.46 20.12
C ASP A 741 10.83 22.71 19.02
N LEU A 742 9.69 23.24 18.60
CA LEU A 742 8.90 22.71 17.47
C LEU A 742 9.58 22.96 16.11
N ALA A 743 10.25 24.12 15.97
CA ALA A 743 10.98 24.51 14.76
C ALA A 743 12.47 24.78 15.05
N PRO A 744 13.29 23.78 15.37
CA PRO A 744 14.67 23.95 15.85
C PRO A 744 15.61 24.59 14.80
N ARG A 745 15.23 24.59 13.54
CA ARG A 745 15.97 25.22 12.42
C ARG A 745 15.43 26.60 12.02
N SER A 746 14.43 27.13 12.72
CA SER A 746 13.90 28.47 12.47
C SER A 746 14.81 29.53 13.11
N ALA A 747 15.46 30.34 12.27
CA ALA A 747 16.23 31.50 12.73
C ALA A 747 15.32 32.53 13.41
N GLU A 748 14.08 32.69 12.94
CA GLU A 748 13.11 33.63 13.48
C GLU A 748 12.65 33.25 14.89
N CYS A 749 12.27 31.97 15.12
CA CYS A 749 11.89 31.50 16.46
C CYS A 749 13.04 31.70 17.47
N ARG A 750 14.28 31.39 17.10
CA ARG A 750 15.46 31.61 17.91
C ARG A 750 15.70 33.10 18.18
N TYR A 751 15.54 33.93 17.15
CA TYR A 751 15.68 35.39 17.26
C TYR A 751 14.64 35.96 18.21
N ASN A 752 13.36 35.62 18.09
CA ASN A 752 12.28 36.12 18.93
C ASN A 752 12.44 35.65 20.38
N LEU A 753 12.86 34.43 20.60
CA LEU A 753 13.17 33.90 21.93
C LEU A 753 14.35 34.67 22.56
N GLY A 754 15.41 34.92 21.80
CA GLY A 754 16.55 35.73 22.24
C GLY A 754 16.12 37.15 22.62
N ARG A 755 15.22 37.77 21.85
CA ARG A 755 14.66 39.07 22.17
C ARG A 755 13.85 39.08 23.47
N ALA A 756 13.06 38.06 23.72
CA ALA A 756 12.27 37.92 24.92
C ALA A 756 13.17 37.75 26.16
N PHE A 757 14.22 36.93 26.06
CA PHE A 757 15.24 36.80 27.12
C PHE A 757 15.96 38.13 27.36
N ALA A 758 16.39 38.81 26.30
CA ALA A 758 17.06 40.11 26.42
C ALA A 758 16.15 41.17 27.09
N ALA A 759 14.88 41.24 26.69
CA ALA A 759 13.89 42.14 27.27
C ALA A 759 13.64 41.86 28.78
N SER A 760 13.83 40.62 29.21
CA SER A 760 13.72 40.25 30.65
C SER A 760 15.04 40.39 31.42
N GLY A 761 16.11 40.89 30.77
CA GLY A 761 17.43 41.05 31.39
C GLY A 761 18.24 39.76 31.50
N ARG A 762 17.76 38.66 30.90
CA ARG A 762 18.39 37.33 30.91
C ARG A 762 19.41 37.16 29.78
N PHE A 763 20.44 38.04 29.76
CA PHE A 763 21.40 38.16 28.66
C PHE A 763 22.21 36.87 28.41
N GLY A 764 22.50 36.14 29.49
CA GLY A 764 23.19 34.85 29.40
C GLY A 764 22.41 33.78 28.60
N GLU A 765 21.07 33.86 28.63
CA GLU A 765 20.20 32.96 27.90
C GLU A 765 19.83 33.51 26.50
N ALA A 766 19.82 34.81 26.32
CA ALA A 766 19.59 35.48 25.06
C ALA A 766 20.72 35.24 24.07
N LEU A 767 21.98 35.30 24.50
CA LEU A 767 23.15 35.18 23.61
C LEU A 767 23.16 33.88 22.79
N PRO A 768 23.04 32.67 23.37
CA PRO A 768 23.04 31.43 22.58
C PRO A 768 21.88 31.37 21.57
N GLN A 769 20.76 32.03 21.84
CA GLN A 769 19.64 32.08 20.90
C GLN A 769 19.96 32.97 19.70
N PHE A 770 20.61 34.12 19.90
CA PHE A 770 21.06 34.96 18.79
C PHE A 770 22.23 34.35 18.03
N GLU A 771 23.16 33.68 18.68
CA GLU A 771 24.21 32.88 17.98
C GLU A 771 23.61 31.80 17.10
N ALA A 772 22.61 31.03 17.60
CA ALA A 772 21.90 30.05 16.84
C ALA A 772 21.15 30.69 15.66
N ALA A 773 20.43 31.80 15.88
CA ALA A 773 19.71 32.52 14.83
C ALA A 773 20.68 33.00 13.71
N ALA A 774 21.82 33.58 14.09
CA ALA A 774 22.83 34.04 13.15
C ALA A 774 23.43 32.88 12.33
N SER A 775 23.70 31.75 12.99
CA SER A 775 24.17 30.52 12.31
C SER A 775 23.14 29.97 11.32
N LEU A 776 21.86 29.86 11.72
CA LEU A 776 20.77 29.35 10.91
C LEU A 776 20.45 30.24 9.70
N SER A 777 20.58 31.57 9.86
CA SER A 777 20.44 32.53 8.75
C SER A 777 21.69 32.61 7.84
N GLY A 778 22.72 31.83 8.15
CA GLY A 778 24.01 31.88 7.46
C GLY A 778 24.72 33.23 7.60
N GLY A 779 24.42 33.99 8.65
CA GLY A 779 24.98 35.29 8.91
C GLY A 779 24.57 36.36 7.89
N LYS A 780 23.45 36.20 7.18
CA LYS A 780 22.99 37.10 6.11
C LYS A 780 21.95 38.11 6.55
N GLU A 781 21.45 38.04 7.77
CA GLU A 781 20.41 38.88 8.33
C GLU A 781 21.01 39.96 9.23
N PRO A 782 21.11 41.24 8.78
CA PRO A 782 21.78 42.28 9.53
C PRO A 782 21.07 42.61 10.84
N ALA A 783 19.76 42.47 10.93
CA ALA A 783 19.00 42.67 12.17
C ALA A 783 19.35 41.64 13.26
N ILE A 784 19.57 40.39 12.87
CA ILE A 784 20.00 39.32 13.79
C ILE A 784 21.42 39.64 14.28
N LEU A 785 22.32 40.01 13.41
CA LEU A 785 23.70 40.34 13.75
C LEU A 785 23.77 41.62 14.63
N GLN A 786 22.89 42.61 14.41
CA GLN A 786 22.78 43.79 15.27
C GLN A 786 22.45 43.38 16.71
N MET A 787 21.48 42.51 16.90
CA MET A 787 21.07 42.04 18.23
C MET A 787 22.16 41.19 18.90
N LEU A 788 22.82 40.34 18.10
CA LEU A 788 23.96 39.53 18.56
C LEU A 788 25.12 40.44 19.04
N ALA A 789 25.45 41.49 18.26
CA ALA A 789 26.47 42.48 18.65
C ALA A 789 26.09 43.21 19.93
N ALA A 790 24.82 43.57 20.09
CA ALA A 790 24.34 44.19 21.35
C ALA A 790 24.51 43.22 22.53
N MET A 791 24.20 41.94 22.37
CA MET A 791 24.41 40.95 23.46
C MET A 791 25.88 40.78 23.81
N TYR A 792 26.79 40.74 22.83
CA TYR A 792 28.22 40.73 23.11
C TYR A 792 28.67 41.97 23.89
N SER A 793 28.13 43.14 23.56
CA SER A 793 28.42 44.39 24.32
C SER A 793 27.93 44.32 25.77
N GLU A 794 26.70 43.83 25.99
CA GLU A 794 26.09 43.72 27.33
C GLU A 794 26.90 42.77 28.26
N ILE A 795 27.57 41.79 27.72
CA ILE A 795 28.42 40.86 28.48
C ILE A 795 29.90 41.24 28.46
N GLY A 796 30.24 42.47 28.01
CA GLY A 796 31.61 42.99 28.00
C GLY A 796 32.55 42.47 26.93
N LYS A 797 32.06 41.72 25.93
CA LYS A 797 32.81 41.17 24.78
C LYS A 797 32.87 42.20 23.64
N TYR A 798 33.43 43.37 23.92
CA TYR A 798 33.38 44.52 23.02
C TYR A 798 34.06 44.24 21.63
N THR A 799 35.16 43.50 21.58
CA THR A 799 35.80 43.14 20.31
C THR A 799 34.85 42.34 19.41
N GLN A 800 34.13 41.38 19.98
CA GLN A 800 33.13 40.56 19.22
C GLN A 800 31.94 41.43 18.85
N ALA A 801 31.50 42.34 19.72
CA ALA A 801 30.41 43.26 19.41
C ALA A 801 30.74 44.16 18.21
N ILE A 802 31.93 44.75 18.19
CA ILE A 802 32.41 45.59 17.08
C ILE A 802 32.49 44.80 15.79
N THR A 803 33.14 43.65 15.80
CA THR A 803 33.29 42.81 14.59
C THR A 803 31.92 42.38 14.01
N THR A 804 31.00 41.92 14.90
CA THR A 804 29.67 41.50 14.46
C THR A 804 28.84 42.67 13.95
N ALA A 805 28.92 43.85 14.59
CA ALA A 805 28.23 45.04 14.12
C ALA A 805 28.78 45.56 12.78
N GLN A 806 30.09 45.45 12.55
CA GLN A 806 30.70 45.77 11.24
C GLN A 806 30.21 44.84 10.13
N GLN A 807 30.08 43.52 10.38
CA GLN A 807 29.46 42.58 9.44
C GLN A 807 28.01 42.93 9.13
N ALA A 808 27.22 43.25 10.18
CA ALA A 808 25.85 43.72 10.04
C ALA A 808 25.75 45.00 9.18
N LEU A 809 26.67 45.96 9.41
CA LEU A 809 26.74 47.21 8.66
C LEU A 809 27.00 46.97 7.17
N GLU A 810 27.97 46.16 6.81
CA GLU A 810 28.25 45.78 5.45
C GLU A 810 27.05 45.19 4.73
N LEU A 811 26.31 44.31 5.40
CA LEU A 811 25.08 43.73 4.86
C LEU A 811 23.95 44.77 4.72
N ALA A 812 23.76 45.63 5.72
CA ALA A 812 22.75 46.67 5.69
C ALA A 812 23.00 47.64 4.53
N GLU A 813 24.26 48.02 4.27
CA GLU A 813 24.67 48.86 3.12
C GLU A 813 24.43 48.15 1.78
N LYS A 814 24.77 46.87 1.67
CA LYS A 814 24.46 46.07 0.45
C LYS A 814 22.97 45.97 0.18
N GLN A 815 22.16 45.90 1.25
CA GLN A 815 20.69 45.87 1.17
C GLN A 815 20.07 47.27 1.03
N GLN A 816 20.87 48.32 0.97
CA GLN A 816 20.45 49.72 0.89
C GLN A 816 19.55 50.16 2.09
N ASN A 817 19.66 49.48 3.22
CA ASN A 817 18.95 49.86 4.44
C ASN A 817 19.69 50.97 5.20
N GLN A 818 19.47 52.21 4.80
CA GLN A 818 20.17 53.38 5.33
C GLN A 818 19.90 53.61 6.82
N GLU A 819 18.69 53.31 7.29
CA GLU A 819 18.31 53.49 8.71
C GLU A 819 19.08 52.54 9.59
N LEU A 820 19.09 51.27 9.25
CA LEU A 820 19.84 50.23 9.97
C LEU A 820 21.35 50.51 9.90
N ALA A 821 21.87 50.92 8.76
CA ALA A 821 23.27 51.27 8.60
C ALA A 821 23.70 52.46 9.52
N ALA A 822 22.85 53.47 9.64
CA ALA A 822 23.08 54.60 10.53
C ALA A 822 23.08 54.14 12.02
N ALA A 823 22.12 53.33 12.43
CA ALA A 823 22.04 52.78 13.78
C ALA A 823 23.28 51.92 14.10
N LEU A 824 23.74 51.11 13.17
CA LEU A 824 24.91 50.23 13.33
C LEU A 824 26.21 51.00 13.48
N ARG A 825 26.40 52.16 12.72
CA ARG A 825 27.54 53.06 12.89
C ARG A 825 27.55 53.65 14.29
N GLY A 826 26.37 54.06 14.81
CA GLY A 826 26.21 54.55 16.17
C GLY A 826 26.57 53.49 17.24
N ASN A 827 26.12 52.27 17.03
CA ASN A 827 26.42 51.13 17.93
C ASN A 827 27.93 50.78 17.90
N ILE A 828 28.58 50.77 16.77
CA ILE A 828 30.02 50.50 16.64
C ILE A 828 30.79 51.57 17.45
N ALA A 829 30.51 52.89 17.26
CA ALA A 829 31.18 53.94 18.01
C ALA A 829 30.97 53.82 19.53
N LEU A 830 29.76 53.42 19.95
CA LEU A 830 29.48 53.12 21.37
C LEU A 830 30.34 51.94 21.91
N TYR A 831 30.41 50.83 21.14
CA TYR A 831 31.17 49.67 21.57
C TYR A 831 32.68 49.94 21.59
N GLU A 832 33.19 50.74 20.66
CA GLU A 832 34.60 51.23 20.67
C GLU A 832 34.90 52.06 21.90
N HIS A 833 34.01 52.97 22.25
CA HIS A 833 34.15 53.80 23.47
C HIS A 833 34.13 52.93 24.73
N GLN A 834 33.23 51.93 24.80
CA GLN A 834 33.15 51.02 25.94
C GLN A 834 34.39 50.12 26.04
N ALA A 835 34.94 49.69 24.89
CA ALA A 835 36.19 48.91 24.85
C ALA A 835 37.40 49.71 25.39
N GLN A 836 37.45 51.04 25.13
CA GLN A 836 38.52 51.92 25.61
C GLN A 836 38.35 52.31 27.09
N ALA A 837 37.13 52.39 27.61
CA ALA A 837 36.89 52.72 28.99
C ALA A 837 37.30 51.64 30.03
N GLY A 838 37.57 50.43 29.55
CA GLY A 838 37.90 49.28 30.42
C GLY A 838 36.72 48.80 31.25
N PRO A 839 36.78 47.62 31.91
CA PRO A 839 35.73 47.19 32.80
C PRO A 839 35.62 48.15 33.97
N SER A 840 34.47 48.88 34.06
CA SER A 840 34.19 49.72 35.21
C SER A 840 34.16 48.82 36.45
N GLN A 841 35.11 49.03 37.37
CA GLN A 841 35.02 48.53 38.72
C GLN A 841 33.80 49.21 39.38
N THR A 842 32.65 48.58 39.32
CA THR A 842 31.53 48.93 40.18
C THR A 842 31.63 48.08 41.45
N PRO A 843 31.47 48.64 42.63
CA PRO A 843 31.71 47.99 43.93
C PRO A 843 30.69 46.91 44.26
#